data_6ded61842864351610bf7a82a226d8a0
#
_entry.id   6ded61842864351610bf7a82a226d8a0
#
_cell.length_a   1.000
_cell.length_b   1.000
_cell.length_c   1.000
_cell.angle_alpha   90.00
_cell.angle_beta   90.00
_cell.angle_gamma   90.00
#
_symmetry.space_group_name_H-M   'P 1'
#
loop_
_entity.id
_entity.type
_entity.pdbx_description
1 polymer ?
#
loop_
_entity_poly.entity_id
_entity_poly.type
_entity_poly.pdbx_seq_one_letter_code
_entity_poly.pdbx_strand_id
1 'polypeptide(L)'
;RFTKLKSLNLSNNNLGDFPLAVCSIPTLTELNVSCNALRSVPAIVGEMHKQTFLLDGNFLQSLPDELEHMHQLSYVSLSFNEFTDIPGVLEKLTAMDKLCMSGNCMDTLNLQVLKRMPHIKHVDLRLNSIRRLEANETDFLHHVTQLDLRDNKLGELDATVFNNVEVLHCERNQLVTLKISGYFLKALYASSNELVHLDVYPVPNCLAYMDISRNHLENLPEWVCDSRKLEVLDVGHNQICELPARLFYNSSLRKLLAGHNMLGRLPDRLERTQVEVLDVQHNQLLELPPNLLLKADSLRFLNASANKLETLPPATLSEETHSILQELYLTNNNLTDKCVPLLTGHPHLKILHMAYNRLQSFPASKMAKLEELEEIDISGNKLKAIPTTIMNCRRMHTVIAHSNCIEVFPEVMQLSEIKCVDLSCNELSEITLPENLPPKLQELDLTGNPRLVLDHKTLELLNNIRCFKIDQPSAGDASGAPAVWSHGYTEASGIKNKLCVAALSANNFCDNREALYGVFDGDRNVEVPYLLQCTMSDILAEELQKTKNEEEYMINTFIVMQRKLGTAGQKLGGSAVLCHIKHDPMEPGGCFTLTSANVGKCQTVLCRNGKPLPLSRCYVMSCEEELKRIKQHKAIITEDGKVNGVTDSTRILGYTFLHPSVVPRPHVQSITLTPQDEFFILGSKGLWDSLSMDEAVEAVRNVPDALAAAKKLCTLAQSYGCNDSISAVVVQLNVTEDSFCCCELNGVPPPSPGIFPQSVNVVIKDRPTDALGMPSSSSGMASEISSEISTSEMSSEVGSTASDEPPQVAMNENSPAYPGEQRCMLHPVCLSNSFQRQLSSATFSSAFSDNGLDSDDEEPIEGVFTNGSRVEVEVDIHCSRAKEKQLLQVPVEASDEGIVISANEDEPGLPRKVEYSATGTIGRRRGNGSVAPQERSHNLIEVATDAPLRKTGGYFAAPAQPDPDDQFIIPPELEEEVKEIMKQHQEQQQQQQQHQQQQRQYPMDHLADYYDTPL
;
A
#
# COMPACT_ATOMS: atom_id res chain seq x y z
N ARG A 1 29.39 -26.44 -30.73
CA ARG A 1 30.65 -27.08 -30.20
C ARG A 1 30.85 -26.81 -28.71
N PHE A 2 29.78 -26.84 -27.99
CA PHE A 2 29.81 -26.61 -26.53
C PHE A 2 29.91 -27.97 -25.82
N THR A 3 31.10 -28.41 -25.55
CA THR A 3 31.34 -29.73 -24.96
C THR A 3 31.22 -29.77 -23.42
N LYS A 4 31.04 -28.64 -22.79
CA LYS A 4 30.93 -28.51 -21.31
C LYS A 4 29.68 -27.74 -20.84
N LEU A 5 28.85 -27.33 -21.76
CA LEU A 5 27.66 -26.51 -21.42
C LEU A 5 26.61 -27.39 -20.71
N LYS A 6 26.26 -27.05 -19.49
CA LYS A 6 25.24 -27.78 -18.68
C LYS A 6 23.91 -27.07 -18.63
N SER A 7 23.91 -25.75 -18.62
CA SER A 7 22.72 -24.93 -18.54
C SER A 7 22.70 -23.91 -19.67
N LEU A 8 21.59 -23.79 -20.35
CA LEU A 8 21.39 -22.81 -21.43
C LEU A 8 20.04 -22.10 -21.25
N ASN A 9 20.13 -20.80 -21.12
CA ASN A 9 18.95 -19.94 -21.06
C ASN A 9 18.81 -19.14 -22.36
N LEU A 10 17.76 -19.44 -23.12
CA LEU A 10 17.36 -18.77 -24.35
C LEU A 10 16.02 -18.04 -24.19
N SER A 11 15.58 -17.81 -22.97
CA SER A 11 14.29 -17.15 -22.73
C SER A 11 14.25 -15.75 -23.31
N ASN A 12 13.07 -15.30 -23.72
CA ASN A 12 12.81 -13.95 -24.26
C ASN A 12 13.59 -13.58 -25.53
N ASN A 13 13.78 -14.52 -26.46
CA ASN A 13 14.51 -14.26 -27.69
C ASN A 13 13.63 -14.22 -28.95
N ASN A 14 12.33 -14.33 -28.80
CA ASN A 14 11.40 -14.30 -29.95
C ASN A 14 11.73 -15.35 -31.03
N LEU A 15 12.07 -16.55 -30.60
CA LEU A 15 12.55 -17.60 -31.49
C LEU A 15 11.49 -18.08 -32.51
N GLY A 16 10.22 -18.05 -32.17
CA GLY A 16 9.14 -18.54 -33.04
C GLY A 16 9.14 -20.07 -33.20
N ASP A 17 10.25 -20.64 -33.58
CA ASP A 17 10.46 -22.08 -33.72
C ASP A 17 11.51 -22.59 -32.73
N PHE A 18 11.40 -23.86 -32.38
CA PHE A 18 12.32 -24.50 -31.44
C PHE A 18 13.75 -24.59 -32.03
N PRO A 19 14.78 -24.14 -31.28
CA PRO A 19 16.17 -24.14 -31.79
C PRO A 19 16.78 -25.52 -31.82
N LEU A 20 16.60 -26.28 -32.91
CA LEU A 20 17.03 -27.67 -33.07
C LEU A 20 18.51 -27.89 -32.74
N ALA A 21 19.35 -26.89 -32.92
CA ALA A 21 20.79 -27.01 -32.64
C ALA A 21 21.09 -27.31 -31.16
N VAL A 22 20.19 -27.01 -30.24
CA VAL A 22 20.40 -27.32 -28.80
C VAL A 22 20.26 -28.82 -28.52
N CYS A 23 19.53 -29.55 -29.35
CA CYS A 23 19.37 -30.98 -29.21
C CYS A 23 20.68 -31.76 -29.39
N SER A 24 21.63 -31.19 -30.12
CA SER A 24 22.95 -31.82 -30.36
C SER A 24 24.00 -31.52 -29.29
N ILE A 25 23.64 -30.83 -28.18
CA ILE A 25 24.56 -30.56 -27.07
C ILE A 25 24.44 -31.64 -26.00
N PRO A 26 25.40 -32.59 -25.94
CA PRO A 26 25.24 -33.80 -25.11
C PRO A 26 25.34 -33.54 -23.61
N THR A 27 26.01 -32.46 -23.20
CA THR A 27 26.23 -32.12 -21.78
C THR A 27 25.14 -31.25 -21.18
N LEU A 28 24.19 -30.81 -21.98
CA LEU A 28 23.17 -29.88 -21.56
C LEU A 28 22.10 -30.58 -20.70
N THR A 29 22.03 -30.23 -19.44
CA THR A 29 21.05 -30.76 -18.48
C THR A 29 19.89 -29.84 -18.21
N GLU A 30 20.08 -28.55 -18.41
CA GLU A 30 19.06 -27.54 -18.16
C GLU A 30 18.85 -26.67 -19.40
N LEU A 31 17.62 -26.59 -19.85
CA LEU A 31 17.24 -25.78 -21.01
C LEU A 31 16.04 -24.88 -20.64
N ASN A 32 16.21 -23.60 -20.81
CA ASN A 32 15.15 -22.62 -20.68
C ASN A 32 14.89 -21.97 -22.04
N VAL A 33 13.74 -22.26 -22.64
CA VAL A 33 13.23 -21.64 -23.87
C VAL A 33 11.91 -20.90 -23.64
N SER A 34 11.70 -20.46 -22.42
CA SER A 34 10.48 -19.73 -22.04
C SER A 34 10.35 -18.42 -22.80
N CYS A 35 9.12 -17.97 -22.99
CA CYS A 35 8.80 -16.67 -23.58
C CYS A 35 9.38 -16.46 -24.98
N ASN A 36 9.23 -17.44 -25.89
CA ASN A 36 9.82 -17.42 -27.23
C ASN A 36 8.81 -17.54 -28.38
N ALA A 37 7.52 -17.49 -28.08
CA ALA A 37 6.47 -17.68 -29.07
C ALA A 37 6.44 -19.09 -29.74
N LEU A 38 6.99 -20.10 -29.10
CA LEU A 38 6.99 -21.46 -29.57
C LEU A 38 5.55 -22.01 -29.66
N ARG A 39 5.21 -22.62 -30.79
CA ARG A 39 3.91 -23.28 -31.01
C ARG A 39 3.96 -24.78 -30.88
N SER A 40 5.15 -25.34 -30.98
CA SER A 40 5.37 -26.78 -30.87
C SER A 40 6.77 -27.12 -30.35
N VAL A 41 6.90 -28.26 -29.75
CA VAL A 41 8.17 -28.86 -29.36
C VAL A 41 8.42 -30.04 -30.31
N PRO A 42 9.56 -30.12 -31.00
CA PRO A 42 9.82 -31.17 -31.95
C PRO A 42 10.15 -32.52 -31.25
N ALA A 43 9.81 -33.63 -31.90
CA ALA A 43 10.03 -34.99 -31.40
C ALA A 43 11.49 -35.28 -31.01
N ILE A 44 12.45 -34.71 -31.73
CA ILE A 44 13.89 -34.92 -31.48
C ILE A 44 14.31 -34.47 -30.07
N VAL A 45 13.51 -33.65 -29.38
CA VAL A 45 13.77 -33.28 -27.99
C VAL A 45 13.79 -34.50 -27.07
N GLY A 46 13.05 -35.57 -27.40
CA GLY A 46 13.06 -36.83 -26.64
C GLY A 46 14.42 -37.51 -26.58
N GLU A 47 15.34 -37.20 -27.48
CA GLU A 47 16.71 -37.74 -27.47
C GLU A 47 17.65 -37.00 -26.49
N MET A 48 17.18 -35.91 -25.85
CA MET A 48 18.00 -35.11 -24.95
C MET A 48 17.98 -35.66 -23.53
N HIS A 49 19.12 -35.62 -22.86
CA HIS A 49 19.23 -36.02 -21.45
C HIS A 49 19.06 -34.84 -20.52
N LYS A 50 17.88 -34.27 -20.47
CA LYS A 50 17.57 -33.12 -19.65
C LYS A 50 17.08 -33.50 -18.27
N GLN A 51 17.42 -32.68 -17.29
CA GLN A 51 16.85 -32.71 -15.94
C GLN A 51 15.81 -31.61 -15.75
N THR A 52 16.02 -30.46 -16.41
CA THR A 52 15.15 -29.29 -16.32
C THR A 52 14.83 -28.75 -17.71
N PHE A 53 13.53 -28.57 -17.96
CA PHE A 53 13.03 -28.04 -19.22
C PHE A 53 11.95 -27.01 -18.97
N LEU A 54 12.26 -25.74 -19.26
CA LEU A 54 11.37 -24.60 -19.04
C LEU A 54 10.78 -24.13 -20.35
N LEU A 55 9.46 -24.20 -20.46
CA LEU A 55 8.66 -23.90 -21.64
C LEU A 55 7.60 -22.82 -21.38
N ASP A 56 7.68 -22.12 -20.25
CA ASP A 56 6.68 -21.14 -19.84
C ASP A 56 6.52 -19.99 -20.86
N GLY A 57 5.33 -19.43 -20.92
CA GLY A 57 5.08 -18.22 -21.71
C GLY A 57 5.22 -18.40 -23.22
N ASN A 58 4.90 -19.59 -23.72
CA ASN A 58 4.84 -19.90 -25.15
C ASN A 58 3.37 -20.08 -25.61
N PHE A 59 3.16 -20.62 -26.80
CA PHE A 59 1.84 -20.90 -27.35
C PHE A 59 1.63 -22.40 -27.60
N LEU A 60 2.15 -23.21 -26.71
CA LEU A 60 2.06 -24.64 -26.80
C LEU A 60 0.66 -25.15 -26.46
N GLN A 61 0.14 -26.07 -27.29
CA GLN A 61 -1.14 -26.76 -27.09
C GLN A 61 -0.96 -28.25 -26.84
N SER A 62 0.21 -28.79 -27.21
CA SER A 62 0.55 -30.21 -27.05
C SER A 62 2.06 -30.41 -26.86
N LEU A 63 2.42 -31.56 -26.38
CA LEU A 63 3.80 -32.05 -26.28
C LEU A 63 3.99 -33.31 -27.15
N PRO A 64 5.17 -33.53 -27.68
CA PRO A 64 5.43 -34.75 -28.44
C PRO A 64 5.53 -35.96 -27.50
N ASP A 65 5.07 -37.12 -27.97
CA ASP A 65 5.10 -38.39 -27.19
C ASP A 65 6.54 -38.85 -26.91
N GLU A 66 7.49 -38.49 -27.75
CA GLU A 66 8.90 -38.82 -27.62
C GLU A 66 9.55 -38.28 -26.33
N LEU A 67 8.94 -37.31 -25.66
CA LEU A 67 9.38 -36.89 -24.34
C LEU A 67 9.37 -38.03 -23.30
N GLU A 68 8.61 -39.11 -23.54
CA GLU A 68 8.63 -40.30 -22.67
C GLU A 68 10.03 -40.91 -22.50
N HIS A 69 10.93 -40.69 -23.45
CA HIS A 69 12.30 -41.19 -23.40
C HIS A 69 13.21 -40.39 -22.43
N MET A 70 12.76 -39.23 -21.98
CA MET A 70 13.56 -38.36 -21.10
C MET A 70 13.42 -38.77 -19.62
N HIS A 71 13.87 -39.97 -19.28
CA HIS A 71 13.69 -40.53 -17.93
C HIS A 71 14.34 -39.75 -16.78
N GLN A 72 15.28 -38.83 -17.08
CA GLN A 72 15.94 -37.99 -16.08
C GLN A 72 15.25 -36.66 -15.90
N LEU A 73 14.22 -36.38 -16.66
CA LEU A 73 13.52 -35.10 -16.62
C LEU A 73 12.74 -34.99 -15.32
N SER A 74 13.28 -34.24 -14.37
CA SER A 74 12.72 -34.04 -13.03
C SER A 74 11.87 -32.81 -12.92
N TYR A 75 12.05 -31.85 -13.82
CA TYR A 75 11.30 -30.61 -13.81
C TYR A 75 10.94 -30.12 -15.20
N VAL A 76 9.64 -30.00 -15.45
CA VAL A 76 9.08 -29.42 -16.66
C VAL A 76 8.10 -28.33 -16.23
N SER A 77 8.25 -27.15 -16.77
CA SER A 77 7.28 -26.07 -16.57
C SER A 77 6.59 -25.73 -17.87
N LEU A 78 5.27 -25.79 -17.85
CA LEU A 78 4.37 -25.56 -18.98
C LEU A 78 3.42 -24.38 -18.72
N SER A 79 3.73 -23.54 -17.73
CA SER A 79 2.87 -22.44 -17.33
C SER A 79 2.75 -21.39 -18.43
N PHE A 80 1.62 -20.72 -18.50
CA PHE A 80 1.35 -19.66 -19.46
C PHE A 80 1.51 -20.10 -20.93
N ASN A 81 0.95 -21.26 -21.24
CA ASN A 81 0.75 -21.76 -22.59
C ASN A 81 -0.75 -21.84 -22.94
N GLU A 82 -1.11 -22.62 -23.91
CA GLU A 82 -2.49 -22.76 -24.39
C GLU A 82 -3.04 -24.18 -24.18
N PHE A 83 -2.56 -24.92 -23.19
CA PHE A 83 -3.06 -26.23 -22.88
C PHE A 83 -4.49 -26.20 -22.35
N THR A 84 -5.34 -27.03 -22.92
CA THR A 84 -6.72 -27.25 -22.43
C THR A 84 -6.83 -28.43 -21.49
N ASP A 85 -5.85 -29.35 -21.54
CA ASP A 85 -5.76 -30.57 -20.74
C ASP A 85 -4.33 -30.81 -20.30
N ILE A 86 -4.15 -31.68 -19.33
CA ILE A 86 -2.84 -32.18 -18.92
C ILE A 86 -2.28 -33.11 -20.01
N PRO A 87 -1.10 -32.83 -20.58
CA PRO A 87 -0.52 -33.71 -21.62
C PRO A 87 -0.28 -35.14 -21.12
N GLY A 88 -0.78 -36.13 -21.85
CA GLY A 88 -0.67 -37.55 -21.46
C GLY A 88 0.75 -38.05 -21.33
N VAL A 89 1.70 -37.49 -22.08
CA VAL A 89 3.13 -37.90 -22.02
C VAL A 89 3.75 -37.65 -20.63
N LEU A 90 3.22 -36.71 -19.85
CA LEU A 90 3.72 -36.46 -18.50
C LEU A 90 3.52 -37.65 -17.56
N GLU A 91 2.59 -38.55 -17.85
CA GLU A 91 2.39 -39.81 -17.10
C GLU A 91 3.65 -40.71 -17.12
N LYS A 92 4.49 -40.58 -18.13
CA LYS A 92 5.71 -41.37 -18.33
C LYS A 92 6.94 -40.75 -17.67
N LEU A 93 6.87 -39.47 -17.30
CA LEU A 93 8.02 -38.73 -16.73
C LEU A 93 8.08 -38.92 -15.22
N THR A 94 8.46 -40.13 -14.79
CA THR A 94 8.38 -40.56 -13.38
C THR A 94 9.36 -39.86 -12.43
N ALA A 95 10.35 -39.16 -12.96
CA ALA A 95 11.26 -38.35 -12.14
C ALA A 95 10.65 -37.00 -11.70
N MET A 96 9.54 -36.57 -12.30
CA MET A 96 8.84 -35.36 -11.94
C MET A 96 8.04 -35.56 -10.65
N ASP A 97 8.06 -34.57 -9.78
CA ASP A 97 7.23 -34.52 -8.58
C ASP A 97 6.27 -33.32 -8.55
N LYS A 98 6.40 -32.42 -9.51
CA LYS A 98 5.55 -31.23 -9.61
C LYS A 98 4.95 -31.07 -11.00
N LEU A 99 3.66 -30.78 -11.07
CA LEU A 99 2.95 -30.39 -12.27
C LEU A 99 2.80 -28.88 -12.30
N CYS A 100 3.47 -28.19 -13.23
CA CYS A 100 3.45 -26.74 -13.40
C CYS A 100 2.68 -26.38 -14.65
N MET A 101 1.43 -26.03 -14.51
CA MET A 101 0.52 -25.67 -15.59
C MET A 101 -0.35 -24.45 -15.28
N SER A 102 0.19 -23.50 -14.52
CA SER A 102 -0.53 -22.26 -14.26
C SER A 102 -0.72 -21.44 -15.55
N GLY A 103 -1.75 -20.61 -15.57
CA GLY A 103 -1.98 -19.68 -16.68
C GLY A 103 -2.33 -20.32 -18.02
N ASN A 104 -2.79 -21.56 -18.07
CA ASN A 104 -3.25 -22.23 -19.29
C ASN A 104 -4.75 -21.98 -19.56
N CYS A 105 -5.37 -22.79 -20.39
CA CYS A 105 -6.76 -22.64 -20.84
C CYS A 105 -7.67 -23.76 -20.36
N MET A 106 -7.34 -24.38 -19.22
CA MET A 106 -8.13 -25.49 -18.67
C MET A 106 -9.42 -24.98 -18.06
N ASP A 107 -10.55 -25.58 -18.41
CA ASP A 107 -11.88 -25.29 -17.85
C ASP A 107 -12.38 -26.39 -16.91
N THR A 108 -11.82 -27.57 -17.01
CA THR A 108 -12.10 -28.72 -16.15
C THR A 108 -10.78 -29.42 -15.77
N LEU A 109 -10.77 -30.03 -14.60
CA LEU A 109 -9.66 -30.88 -14.18
C LEU A 109 -10.11 -32.33 -14.15
N ASN A 110 -9.57 -33.15 -15.06
CA ASN A 110 -9.84 -34.59 -15.08
C ASN A 110 -8.91 -35.32 -14.11
N LEU A 111 -9.45 -35.78 -13.00
CA LEU A 111 -8.69 -36.45 -11.95
C LEU A 111 -8.14 -37.83 -12.37
N GLN A 112 -8.70 -38.42 -13.39
CA GLN A 112 -8.20 -39.70 -13.92
C GLN A 112 -6.79 -39.55 -14.49
N VAL A 113 -6.47 -38.39 -15.09
CA VAL A 113 -5.12 -38.13 -15.58
C VAL A 113 -4.15 -38.07 -14.41
N LEU A 114 -4.48 -37.32 -13.35
CA LEU A 114 -3.66 -37.22 -12.14
C LEU A 114 -3.49 -38.58 -11.44
N LYS A 115 -4.51 -39.45 -11.47
CA LYS A 115 -4.44 -40.78 -10.90
C LYS A 115 -3.40 -41.66 -11.59
N ARG A 116 -3.18 -41.45 -12.90
CA ARG A 116 -2.14 -42.15 -13.66
C ARG A 116 -0.74 -41.56 -13.47
N MET A 117 -0.61 -40.50 -12.69
CA MET A 117 0.66 -39.81 -12.41
C MET A 117 1.01 -39.89 -10.91
N PRO A 118 1.29 -41.11 -10.37
CA PRO A 118 1.49 -41.31 -8.92
C PRO A 118 2.76 -40.67 -8.38
N HIS A 119 3.65 -40.21 -9.23
CA HIS A 119 4.88 -39.51 -8.91
C HIS A 119 4.66 -38.02 -8.58
N ILE A 120 3.55 -37.44 -9.03
CA ILE A 120 3.25 -36.02 -8.84
C ILE A 120 2.75 -35.77 -7.41
N LYS A 121 3.47 -34.97 -6.66
CA LYS A 121 3.12 -34.55 -5.30
C LYS A 121 2.54 -33.14 -5.24
N HIS A 122 2.99 -32.29 -6.13
CA HIS A 122 2.62 -30.87 -6.16
C HIS A 122 1.90 -30.57 -7.47
N VAL A 123 0.74 -29.97 -7.39
CA VAL A 123 -0.09 -29.59 -8.54
C VAL A 123 -0.33 -28.09 -8.52
N ASP A 124 0.21 -27.38 -9.51
CA ASP A 124 0.02 -25.95 -9.71
C ASP A 124 -0.84 -25.70 -10.95
N LEU A 125 -2.09 -25.29 -10.72
CA LEU A 125 -3.09 -25.02 -11.74
C LEU A 125 -3.68 -23.61 -11.61
N ARG A 126 -2.94 -22.69 -11.03
CA ARG A 126 -3.37 -21.30 -10.87
C ARG A 126 -3.71 -20.64 -12.21
N LEU A 127 -4.58 -19.64 -12.18
CA LEU A 127 -4.86 -18.78 -13.34
C LEU A 127 -5.30 -19.56 -14.58
N ASN A 128 -6.00 -20.66 -14.40
CA ASN A 128 -6.78 -21.30 -15.42
C ASN A 128 -8.24 -20.82 -15.36
N SER A 129 -9.13 -21.51 -16.00
CA SER A 129 -10.58 -21.22 -15.95
C SER A 129 -11.37 -22.40 -15.40
N ILE A 130 -10.76 -23.16 -14.50
CA ILE A 130 -11.34 -24.43 -13.98
C ILE A 130 -12.62 -24.10 -13.21
N ARG A 131 -13.71 -24.75 -13.61
CA ARG A 131 -15.04 -24.60 -13.01
C ARG A 131 -15.44 -25.80 -12.17
N ARG A 132 -14.89 -26.97 -12.47
CA ARG A 132 -15.21 -28.22 -11.78
C ARG A 132 -14.07 -29.23 -11.87
N LEU A 133 -14.05 -30.13 -10.90
CA LEU A 133 -13.23 -31.33 -10.93
C LEU A 133 -14.08 -32.50 -11.42
N GLU A 134 -13.55 -33.24 -12.38
CA GLU A 134 -14.20 -34.48 -12.86
C GLU A 134 -13.63 -35.66 -12.08
N ALA A 135 -14.38 -36.12 -11.08
CA ALA A 135 -14.03 -37.27 -10.23
C ALA A 135 -15.06 -38.38 -10.36
N ASN A 136 -14.59 -39.64 -10.31
CA ASN A 136 -15.45 -40.75 -9.98
C ASN A 136 -15.41 -40.98 -8.46
N GLU A 137 -16.52 -41.39 -7.86
CA GLU A 137 -16.72 -41.53 -6.41
C GLU A 137 -15.67 -42.42 -5.70
N THR A 138 -14.96 -43.24 -6.45
CA THR A 138 -13.96 -44.21 -5.94
C THR A 138 -12.53 -43.79 -6.12
N ASP A 139 -12.28 -42.62 -6.67
CA ASP A 139 -10.93 -42.19 -7.02
C ASP A 139 -10.28 -41.38 -5.91
N PHE A 140 -9.34 -41.99 -5.19
CA PHE A 140 -8.50 -41.30 -4.23
C PHE A 140 -7.11 -41.07 -4.80
N LEU A 141 -6.63 -39.84 -4.64
CA LEU A 141 -5.32 -39.38 -5.10
C LEU A 141 -4.40 -39.18 -3.86
N HIS A 142 -3.84 -40.32 -3.39
CA HIS A 142 -2.99 -40.32 -2.17
C HIS A 142 -1.64 -39.65 -2.34
N HIS A 143 -1.19 -39.47 -3.57
CA HIS A 143 0.14 -38.95 -3.88
C HIS A 143 0.21 -37.43 -3.89
N VAL A 144 -0.92 -36.74 -4.11
CA VAL A 144 -0.95 -35.28 -4.13
C VAL A 144 -0.95 -34.73 -2.71
N THR A 145 0.11 -34.02 -2.35
CA THR A 145 0.27 -33.39 -1.02
C THR A 145 0.04 -31.88 -1.05
N GLN A 146 0.26 -31.25 -2.19
CA GLN A 146 0.07 -29.82 -2.35
C GLN A 146 -0.73 -29.52 -3.61
N LEU A 147 -1.80 -28.79 -3.45
CA LEU A 147 -2.71 -28.45 -4.53
C LEU A 147 -2.94 -26.94 -4.54
N ASP A 148 -2.64 -26.33 -5.67
CA ASP A 148 -2.83 -24.91 -5.89
C ASP A 148 -3.84 -24.67 -7.03
N LEU A 149 -5.03 -24.17 -6.65
CA LEU A 149 -6.14 -23.86 -7.54
C LEU A 149 -6.53 -22.39 -7.49
N ARG A 150 -5.63 -21.52 -7.06
CA ARG A 150 -5.90 -20.07 -6.97
C ARG A 150 -6.31 -19.48 -8.31
N ASP A 151 -7.14 -18.47 -8.28
CA ASP A 151 -7.53 -17.69 -9.45
C ASP A 151 -8.15 -18.55 -10.57
N ASN A 152 -9.05 -19.43 -10.21
CA ASN A 152 -9.89 -20.19 -11.11
C ASN A 152 -11.37 -19.74 -10.97
N LYS A 153 -12.30 -20.55 -11.48
CA LYS A 153 -13.75 -20.26 -11.48
C LYS A 153 -14.56 -21.36 -10.78
N LEU A 154 -13.98 -21.96 -9.74
CA LEU A 154 -14.63 -23.01 -8.98
C LEU A 154 -15.79 -22.45 -8.14
N GLY A 155 -16.99 -22.98 -8.31
CA GLY A 155 -18.14 -22.68 -7.45
C GLY A 155 -18.28 -23.64 -6.27
N GLU A 156 -17.82 -24.87 -6.44
CA GLU A 156 -17.78 -25.91 -5.42
C GLU A 156 -16.47 -26.69 -5.55
N LEU A 157 -15.94 -27.14 -4.42
CA LEU A 157 -14.76 -27.97 -4.38
C LEU A 157 -14.94 -29.09 -3.36
N ASP A 158 -14.98 -30.30 -3.84
CA ASP A 158 -14.80 -31.50 -3.02
C ASP A 158 -13.37 -32.00 -3.18
N ALA A 159 -12.50 -31.59 -2.28
CA ALA A 159 -11.09 -31.97 -2.26
C ALA A 159 -10.82 -33.23 -1.43
N THR A 160 -11.84 -33.96 -0.98
CA THR A 160 -11.69 -35.19 -0.18
C THR A 160 -11.02 -36.31 -0.95
N VAL A 161 -11.06 -36.25 -2.28
CA VAL A 161 -10.31 -37.17 -3.16
C VAL A 161 -8.80 -37.07 -2.97
N PHE A 162 -8.30 -35.90 -2.58
CA PHE A 162 -6.90 -35.66 -2.22
C PHE A 162 -6.67 -35.94 -0.73
N ASN A 163 -6.84 -37.19 -0.33
CA ASN A 163 -6.89 -37.56 1.09
C ASN A 163 -5.57 -37.40 1.87
N ASN A 164 -4.45 -37.19 1.17
CA ASN A 164 -3.16 -36.90 1.77
C ASN A 164 -2.73 -35.43 1.57
N VAL A 165 -3.63 -34.55 1.21
CA VAL A 165 -3.32 -33.14 1.03
C VAL A 165 -2.79 -32.52 2.33
N GLU A 166 -1.65 -31.87 2.24
CA GLU A 166 -1.02 -31.16 3.33
C GLU A 166 -1.24 -29.66 3.23
N VAL A 167 -1.20 -29.12 2.01
CA VAL A 167 -1.39 -27.71 1.72
C VAL A 167 -2.37 -27.54 0.58
N LEU A 168 -3.43 -26.77 0.83
CA LEU A 168 -4.42 -26.46 -0.18
C LEU A 168 -4.52 -24.93 -0.34
N HIS A 169 -4.31 -24.48 -1.57
CA HIS A 169 -4.59 -23.11 -2.01
C HIS A 169 -5.78 -23.08 -2.94
N CYS A 170 -6.83 -22.38 -2.56
CA CYS A 170 -8.02 -22.19 -3.40
C CYS A 170 -8.57 -20.76 -3.34
N GLU A 171 -7.72 -19.78 -3.00
CA GLU A 171 -8.09 -18.38 -2.90
C GLU A 171 -8.58 -17.84 -4.25
N ARG A 172 -9.40 -16.82 -4.20
CA ARG A 172 -9.91 -16.09 -5.37
C ARG A 172 -10.58 -16.99 -6.41
N ASN A 173 -11.45 -17.83 -5.90
CA ASN A 173 -12.46 -18.56 -6.68
C ASN A 173 -13.85 -18.01 -6.34
N GLN A 174 -14.89 -18.78 -6.61
CA GLN A 174 -16.28 -18.47 -6.30
C GLN A 174 -16.90 -19.56 -5.42
N LEU A 175 -16.07 -20.16 -4.55
CA LEU A 175 -16.46 -21.31 -3.75
C LEU A 175 -17.54 -20.93 -2.73
N VAL A 176 -18.68 -21.61 -2.80
CA VAL A 176 -19.74 -21.57 -1.79
C VAL A 176 -19.57 -22.70 -0.77
N THR A 177 -19.14 -23.87 -1.24
CA THR A 177 -18.88 -25.04 -0.42
C THR A 177 -17.49 -25.59 -0.67
N LEU A 178 -16.83 -25.99 0.41
CA LEU A 178 -15.50 -26.59 0.37
C LEU A 178 -15.46 -27.78 1.34
N LYS A 179 -15.09 -28.94 0.81
CA LYS A 179 -14.88 -30.17 1.60
C LYS A 179 -13.44 -30.64 1.46
N ILE A 180 -12.82 -30.95 2.56
CA ILE A 180 -11.40 -31.34 2.59
C ILE A 180 -11.19 -32.54 3.50
N SER A 181 -10.24 -33.40 3.15
CA SER A 181 -9.71 -34.44 4.04
C SER A 181 -8.74 -33.83 5.05
N GLY A 182 -9.01 -34.01 6.34
CA GLY A 182 -8.22 -33.44 7.42
C GLY A 182 -7.04 -34.30 7.91
N TYR A 183 -6.80 -35.50 7.37
CA TYR A 183 -5.80 -36.42 7.91
C TYR A 183 -4.41 -35.81 8.00
N PHE A 184 -3.97 -35.11 6.96
CA PHE A 184 -2.60 -34.57 6.84
C PHE A 184 -2.58 -33.06 6.61
N LEU A 185 -3.72 -32.41 6.65
CA LEU A 185 -3.84 -30.97 6.36
C LEU A 185 -3.02 -30.17 7.36
N LYS A 186 -2.07 -29.39 6.87
CA LYS A 186 -1.16 -28.50 7.63
C LYS A 186 -1.48 -27.03 7.43
N ALA A 187 -1.88 -26.66 6.22
CA ALA A 187 -2.21 -25.29 5.88
C ALA A 187 -3.37 -25.24 4.89
N LEU A 188 -4.33 -24.36 5.15
CA LEU A 188 -5.49 -24.09 4.30
C LEU A 188 -5.53 -22.60 3.97
N TYR A 189 -5.54 -22.32 2.68
CA TYR A 189 -5.68 -20.97 2.13
C TYR A 189 -6.93 -20.91 1.26
N ALA A 190 -7.99 -20.35 1.79
CA ALA A 190 -9.29 -20.31 1.14
C ALA A 190 -9.93 -18.91 1.17
N SER A 191 -9.11 -17.88 1.27
CA SER A 191 -9.59 -16.49 1.30
C SER A 191 -10.21 -16.05 -0.02
N SER A 192 -11.01 -14.99 0.04
CA SER A 192 -11.61 -14.36 -1.15
C SER A 192 -12.45 -15.32 -1.99
N ASN A 193 -13.35 -16.01 -1.33
CA ASN A 193 -14.38 -16.85 -1.92
C ASN A 193 -15.78 -16.41 -1.43
N GLU A 194 -16.77 -17.24 -1.63
CA GLU A 194 -18.16 -17.04 -1.18
C GLU A 194 -18.59 -18.14 -0.18
N LEU A 195 -17.63 -18.63 0.63
CA LEU A 195 -17.88 -19.79 1.49
C LEU A 195 -18.96 -19.51 2.52
N VAL A 196 -19.93 -20.39 2.53
CA VAL A 196 -20.97 -20.53 3.56
C VAL A 196 -20.75 -21.82 4.36
N HIS A 197 -20.24 -22.85 3.69
CA HIS A 197 -19.98 -24.17 4.28
C HIS A 197 -18.54 -24.59 4.05
N LEU A 198 -17.87 -24.94 5.15
CA LEU A 198 -16.51 -25.47 5.15
C LEU A 198 -16.46 -26.73 6.02
N ASP A 199 -16.33 -27.89 5.38
CA ASP A 199 -16.29 -29.19 6.02
C ASP A 199 -14.89 -29.80 5.91
N VAL A 200 -14.28 -30.10 7.04
CA VAL A 200 -13.00 -30.83 7.11
C VAL A 200 -13.21 -32.06 7.98
N TYR A 201 -13.01 -33.23 7.41
CA TYR A 201 -13.16 -34.50 8.13
C TYR A 201 -12.06 -35.48 7.74
N PRO A 202 -11.46 -36.19 8.73
CA PRO A 202 -11.57 -35.97 10.18
C PRO A 202 -11.01 -34.63 10.64
N VAL A 203 -11.14 -34.31 11.92
CA VAL A 203 -10.57 -33.09 12.51
C VAL A 203 -9.07 -33.02 12.19
N PRO A 204 -8.58 -31.91 11.63
CA PRO A 204 -7.20 -31.82 11.16
C PRO A 204 -6.23 -31.60 12.33
N ASN A 205 -5.66 -32.68 12.83
CA ASN A 205 -4.73 -32.63 13.97
C ASN A 205 -3.35 -32.01 13.65
N CYS A 206 -3.03 -31.84 12.38
CA CYS A 206 -1.78 -31.25 11.91
C CYS A 206 -1.92 -29.82 11.41
N LEU A 207 -3.13 -29.29 11.34
CA LEU A 207 -3.41 -27.96 10.82
C LEU A 207 -2.76 -26.90 11.72
N ALA A 208 -1.86 -26.11 11.17
CA ALA A 208 -1.15 -25.05 11.85
C ALA A 208 -1.57 -23.65 11.35
N TYR A 209 -1.93 -23.54 10.09
CA TYR A 209 -2.29 -22.28 9.46
C TYR A 209 -3.62 -22.40 8.73
N MET A 210 -4.52 -21.45 8.94
CA MET A 210 -5.81 -21.40 8.26
C MET A 210 -6.20 -19.96 7.97
N ASP A 211 -6.39 -19.65 6.69
CA ASP A 211 -6.95 -18.40 6.21
C ASP A 211 -8.26 -18.67 5.46
N ILE A 212 -9.36 -18.25 6.06
CA ILE A 212 -10.71 -18.28 5.50
C ILE A 212 -11.34 -16.90 5.49
N SER A 213 -10.50 -15.88 5.45
CA SER A 213 -10.92 -14.48 5.38
C SER A 213 -11.67 -14.17 4.08
N ARG A 214 -12.44 -13.10 4.08
CA ARG A 214 -13.19 -12.62 2.91
C ARG A 214 -14.11 -13.69 2.31
N ASN A 215 -14.96 -14.23 3.15
CA ASN A 215 -15.99 -15.19 2.82
C ASN A 215 -17.35 -14.75 3.40
N HIS A 216 -18.33 -15.64 3.42
CA HIS A 216 -19.67 -15.36 3.95
C HIS A 216 -20.03 -16.26 5.14
N LEU A 217 -19.04 -16.64 5.94
CA LEU A 217 -19.26 -17.50 7.11
C LEU A 217 -19.99 -16.73 8.20
N GLU A 218 -21.10 -17.27 8.69
CA GLU A 218 -21.84 -16.73 9.83
C GLU A 218 -21.33 -17.30 11.16
N ASN A 219 -20.78 -18.49 11.13
CA ASN A 219 -20.23 -19.17 12.31
C ASN A 219 -18.89 -19.83 11.96
N LEU A 220 -18.04 -19.90 12.98
CA LEU A 220 -16.81 -20.68 12.87
C LEU A 220 -17.13 -22.17 12.93
N PRO A 221 -16.64 -23.01 12.01
CA PRO A 221 -16.84 -24.45 12.08
C PRO A 221 -16.34 -25.04 13.40
N GLU A 222 -17.11 -25.92 14.02
CA GLU A 222 -16.75 -26.46 15.35
C GLU A 222 -15.42 -27.20 15.37
N TRP A 223 -15.08 -27.91 14.29
CA TRP A 223 -13.84 -28.65 14.18
C TRP A 223 -12.59 -27.77 14.30
N VAL A 224 -12.68 -26.48 14.02
CA VAL A 224 -11.58 -25.53 14.17
C VAL A 224 -11.09 -25.47 15.62
N CYS A 225 -12.02 -25.49 16.57
CA CYS A 225 -11.69 -25.50 18.00
C CYS A 225 -10.95 -26.76 18.44
N ASP A 226 -11.15 -27.86 17.73
CA ASP A 226 -10.55 -29.16 18.04
C ASP A 226 -9.20 -29.37 17.33
N SER A 227 -8.81 -28.45 16.46
CA SER A 227 -7.53 -28.48 15.74
C SER A 227 -6.37 -28.04 16.65
N ARG A 228 -5.76 -29.01 17.34
CA ARG A 228 -4.85 -28.75 18.46
C ARG A 228 -3.51 -28.09 18.11
N LYS A 229 -3.09 -28.10 16.85
CA LYS A 229 -1.84 -27.50 16.39
C LYS A 229 -2.04 -26.16 15.66
N LEU A 230 -3.27 -25.67 15.63
CA LEU A 230 -3.59 -24.42 14.95
C LEU A 230 -2.87 -23.25 15.62
N GLU A 231 -1.97 -22.60 14.92
CA GLU A 231 -1.17 -21.47 15.38
C GLU A 231 -1.70 -20.14 14.89
N VAL A 232 -2.14 -20.08 13.64
CA VAL A 232 -2.64 -18.86 12.99
C VAL A 232 -4.01 -19.14 12.38
N LEU A 233 -4.99 -18.33 12.77
CA LEU A 233 -6.34 -18.35 12.23
C LEU A 233 -6.74 -16.95 11.77
N ASP A 234 -7.02 -16.81 10.49
CA ASP A 234 -7.60 -15.61 9.90
C ASP A 234 -9.05 -15.90 9.45
N VAL A 235 -9.99 -15.27 10.12
CA VAL A 235 -11.42 -15.31 9.81
C VAL A 235 -11.97 -13.92 9.52
N GLY A 236 -11.12 -12.97 9.22
CA GLY A 236 -11.50 -11.60 8.92
C GLY A 236 -12.43 -11.47 7.72
N HIS A 237 -13.19 -10.39 7.66
CA HIS A 237 -14.11 -10.12 6.57
C HIS A 237 -15.12 -11.27 6.29
N ASN A 238 -15.76 -11.72 7.34
CA ASN A 238 -16.88 -12.66 7.29
C ASN A 238 -18.12 -12.03 7.97
N GLN A 239 -19.10 -12.85 8.31
CA GLN A 239 -20.33 -12.43 9.00
C GLN A 239 -20.45 -13.10 10.38
N ILE A 240 -19.33 -13.41 11.01
CA ILE A 240 -19.29 -14.15 12.28
C ILE A 240 -19.83 -13.27 13.39
N CYS A 241 -20.85 -13.77 14.08
CA CYS A 241 -21.49 -13.05 15.18
C CYS A 241 -20.91 -13.42 16.56
N GLU A 242 -20.29 -14.56 16.68
CA GLU A 242 -19.78 -15.09 17.96
C GLU A 242 -18.56 -15.99 17.73
N LEU A 243 -17.56 -15.84 18.58
CA LEU A 243 -16.40 -16.74 18.65
C LEU A 243 -16.57 -17.72 19.80
N PRO A 244 -16.38 -19.04 19.56
CA PRO A 244 -16.47 -20.03 20.63
C PRO A 244 -15.38 -19.83 21.69
N ALA A 245 -15.74 -19.91 22.97
CA ALA A 245 -14.78 -19.84 24.07
C ALA A 245 -13.67 -20.91 23.98
N ARG A 246 -14.01 -22.10 23.46
CA ARG A 246 -13.08 -23.21 23.25
C ARG A 246 -11.90 -22.83 22.33
N LEU A 247 -12.11 -21.91 21.39
CA LEU A 247 -11.05 -21.45 20.49
C LEU A 247 -9.87 -20.83 21.28
N PHE A 248 -10.17 -20.03 22.30
CA PHE A 248 -9.17 -19.34 23.11
C PHE A 248 -8.42 -20.25 24.10
N TYR A 249 -8.93 -21.44 24.32
CA TYR A 249 -8.23 -22.44 25.16
C TYR A 249 -7.30 -23.35 24.36
N ASN A 250 -7.22 -23.15 23.04
CA ASN A 250 -6.29 -23.89 22.22
C ASN A 250 -4.85 -23.49 22.60
N SER A 251 -4.08 -24.46 23.06
CA SER A 251 -2.71 -24.21 23.55
C SER A 251 -1.72 -23.77 22.46
N SER A 252 -2.06 -23.95 21.20
CA SER A 252 -1.18 -23.61 20.06
C SER A 252 -1.54 -22.31 19.38
N LEU A 253 -2.78 -21.83 19.56
CA LEU A 253 -3.25 -20.62 18.85
C LEU A 253 -2.51 -19.39 19.35
N ARG A 254 -1.75 -18.76 18.47
CA ARG A 254 -0.94 -17.55 18.73
C ARG A 254 -1.53 -16.30 18.09
N LYS A 255 -2.03 -16.42 16.86
CA LYS A 255 -2.59 -15.31 16.11
C LYS A 255 -4.06 -15.58 15.77
N LEU A 256 -4.93 -14.70 16.17
CA LEU A 256 -6.34 -14.72 15.81
C LEU A 256 -6.73 -13.38 15.16
N LEU A 257 -7.05 -13.43 13.88
CA LEU A 257 -7.48 -12.30 13.11
C LEU A 257 -8.98 -12.45 12.80
N ALA A 258 -9.80 -11.69 13.49
CA ALA A 258 -11.26 -11.74 13.40
C ALA A 258 -11.88 -10.35 13.12
N GLY A 259 -11.09 -9.47 12.48
CA GLY A 259 -11.57 -8.16 12.09
C GLY A 259 -12.65 -8.22 11.01
N HIS A 260 -13.44 -7.15 10.88
CA HIS A 260 -14.49 -7.03 9.89
C HIS A 260 -15.52 -8.19 9.94
N ASN A 261 -16.03 -8.43 11.12
CA ASN A 261 -17.12 -9.37 11.37
C ASN A 261 -18.27 -8.65 12.09
N MET A 262 -19.17 -9.41 12.68
CA MET A 262 -20.35 -8.89 13.39
C MET A 262 -20.31 -9.25 14.89
N LEU A 263 -19.12 -9.38 15.47
CA LEU A 263 -18.95 -9.74 16.86
C LEU A 263 -19.56 -8.67 17.79
N GLY A 264 -20.55 -9.03 18.56
CA GLY A 264 -21.14 -8.16 19.59
C GLY A 264 -20.42 -8.24 20.93
N ARG A 265 -19.77 -9.34 21.20
CA ARG A 265 -18.98 -9.60 22.41
C ARG A 265 -17.93 -10.68 22.16
N LEU A 266 -16.90 -10.69 22.98
CA LEU A 266 -15.94 -11.79 23.10
C LEU A 266 -16.35 -12.70 24.27
N PRO A 267 -15.86 -13.95 24.33
CA PRO A 267 -16.14 -14.84 25.46
C PRO A 267 -15.74 -14.25 26.81
N ASP A 268 -16.55 -14.41 27.82
CA ASP A 268 -16.37 -13.76 29.14
C ASP A 268 -15.14 -14.25 29.92
N ARG A 269 -14.65 -15.44 29.62
CA ARG A 269 -13.52 -16.06 30.34
C ARG A 269 -12.39 -16.40 29.39
N LEU A 270 -11.40 -15.54 29.35
CA LEU A 270 -10.18 -15.71 28.54
C LEU A 270 -8.94 -15.92 29.42
N GLU A 271 -9.09 -16.61 30.55
CA GLU A 271 -8.08 -16.69 31.61
C GLU A 271 -6.82 -17.52 31.26
N ARG A 272 -6.86 -18.31 30.20
CA ARG A 272 -5.76 -19.23 29.84
C ARG A 272 -5.44 -19.22 28.34
N THR A 273 -5.75 -18.12 27.70
CA THR A 273 -5.42 -18.00 26.29
C THR A 273 -3.90 -17.92 26.08
N GLN A 274 -3.41 -18.54 25.00
CA GLN A 274 -2.04 -18.43 24.53
C GLN A 274 -1.91 -17.46 23.35
N VAL A 275 -2.99 -16.74 23.03
CA VAL A 275 -3.02 -15.80 21.93
C VAL A 275 -2.08 -14.63 22.20
N GLU A 276 -1.17 -14.39 21.30
CA GLU A 276 -0.21 -13.29 21.36
C GLU A 276 -0.70 -12.07 20.56
N VAL A 277 -1.40 -12.32 19.46
CA VAL A 277 -1.94 -11.32 18.55
C VAL A 277 -3.44 -11.52 18.41
N LEU A 278 -4.22 -10.54 18.80
CA LEU A 278 -5.67 -10.52 18.65
C LEU A 278 -6.10 -9.27 17.87
N ASP A 279 -6.68 -9.49 16.72
CA ASP A 279 -7.30 -8.45 15.90
C ASP A 279 -8.81 -8.67 15.84
N VAL A 280 -9.55 -7.76 16.42
CA VAL A 280 -11.03 -7.74 16.46
C VAL A 280 -11.58 -6.40 15.99
N GLN A 281 -10.80 -5.67 15.20
CA GLN A 281 -11.23 -4.40 14.62
C GLN A 281 -12.49 -4.54 13.76
N HIS A 282 -13.22 -3.47 13.55
CA HIS A 282 -14.42 -3.45 12.70
C HIS A 282 -15.43 -4.53 13.09
N ASN A 283 -15.75 -4.59 14.36
CA ASN A 283 -16.84 -5.38 14.91
C ASN A 283 -17.84 -4.46 15.61
N GLN A 284 -18.69 -5.00 16.45
CA GLN A 284 -19.71 -4.27 17.20
C GLN A 284 -19.51 -4.41 18.70
N LEU A 285 -18.28 -4.59 19.17
CA LEU A 285 -17.96 -4.78 20.57
C LEU A 285 -18.30 -3.53 21.39
N LEU A 286 -19.08 -3.73 22.46
CA LEU A 286 -19.42 -2.70 23.43
C LEU A 286 -18.42 -2.67 24.60
N GLU A 287 -17.84 -3.81 24.90
CA GLU A 287 -16.85 -3.99 25.96
C GLU A 287 -15.87 -5.11 25.62
N LEU A 288 -14.72 -5.11 26.25
CA LEU A 288 -13.76 -6.21 26.22
C LEU A 288 -13.94 -7.07 27.50
N PRO A 289 -13.68 -8.38 27.41
CA PRO A 289 -13.80 -9.26 28.58
C PRO A 289 -12.88 -8.81 29.71
N PRO A 290 -13.32 -8.79 30.97
CA PRO A 290 -12.52 -8.34 32.11
C PRO A 290 -11.17 -9.05 32.23
N ASN A 291 -11.11 -10.34 31.90
CA ASN A 291 -9.93 -11.15 32.05
C ASN A 291 -8.97 -11.09 30.85
N LEU A 292 -9.36 -10.46 29.76
CA LEU A 292 -8.52 -10.39 28.55
C LEU A 292 -7.18 -9.68 28.82
N LEU A 293 -7.23 -8.60 29.60
CA LEU A 293 -6.04 -7.81 29.93
C LEU A 293 -5.47 -8.13 31.33
N LEU A 294 -6.29 -8.66 32.25
CA LEU A 294 -5.88 -8.97 33.63
C LEU A 294 -4.95 -10.18 33.78
N LYS A 295 -5.08 -11.14 32.87
CA LYS A 295 -4.34 -12.41 32.93
C LYS A 295 -3.69 -12.72 31.58
N ALA A 296 -3.36 -11.68 30.85
CA ALA A 296 -2.76 -11.79 29.54
C ALA A 296 -1.25 -11.99 29.65
N ASP A 297 -0.84 -13.16 30.08
CA ASP A 297 0.58 -13.54 30.12
C ASP A 297 1.16 -13.71 28.70
N SER A 298 0.32 -13.72 27.69
CA SER A 298 0.71 -13.97 26.30
C SER A 298 0.41 -12.83 25.34
N LEU A 299 -0.65 -12.04 25.61
CA LEU A 299 -1.14 -11.03 24.68
C LEU A 299 -0.18 -9.84 24.55
N ARG A 300 0.38 -9.67 23.37
CA ARG A 300 1.33 -8.57 23.03
C ARG A 300 0.72 -7.52 22.15
N PHE A 301 -0.20 -7.91 21.29
CA PHE A 301 -0.86 -7.06 20.31
C PHE A 301 -2.37 -7.20 20.42
N LEU A 302 -3.06 -6.08 20.55
CA LEU A 302 -4.52 -6.00 20.51
C LEU A 302 -4.96 -4.86 19.60
N ASN A 303 -5.71 -5.18 18.55
CA ASN A 303 -6.41 -4.20 17.76
C ASN A 303 -7.93 -4.36 17.92
N ALA A 304 -8.54 -3.42 18.62
CA ALA A 304 -9.99 -3.32 18.83
C ALA A 304 -10.54 -2.01 18.25
N SER A 305 -9.86 -1.45 17.26
CA SER A 305 -10.30 -0.23 16.56
C SER A 305 -11.63 -0.42 15.85
N ALA A 306 -12.35 0.65 15.58
CA ALA A 306 -13.62 0.63 14.86
C ALA A 306 -14.67 -0.30 15.50
N ASN A 307 -14.80 -0.22 16.81
CA ASN A 307 -15.83 -0.86 17.60
C ASN A 307 -16.70 0.21 18.30
N LYS A 308 -17.45 -0.19 19.30
CA LYS A 308 -18.33 0.70 20.10
C LYS A 308 -17.90 0.74 21.56
N LEU A 309 -16.62 0.55 21.85
CA LEU A 309 -16.09 0.50 23.20
C LEU A 309 -16.29 1.83 23.94
N GLU A 310 -16.84 1.80 25.13
CA GLU A 310 -17.01 2.97 25.99
C GLU A 310 -15.99 3.00 27.13
N THR A 311 -15.44 1.87 27.51
CA THR A 311 -14.46 1.70 28.57
C THR A 311 -13.53 0.53 28.28
N LEU A 312 -12.46 0.42 29.07
CA LEU A 312 -11.51 -0.68 29.03
C LEU A 312 -11.62 -1.51 30.31
N PRO A 313 -11.36 -2.81 30.26
CA PRO A 313 -11.20 -3.61 31.47
C PRO A 313 -9.94 -3.20 32.24
N PRO A 314 -9.91 -3.34 33.55
CA PRO A 314 -8.71 -3.08 34.35
C PRO A 314 -7.59 -4.02 33.95
N ALA A 315 -6.37 -3.51 33.88
CA ALA A 315 -5.19 -4.29 33.48
C ALA A 315 -4.61 -5.14 34.63
N THR A 316 -4.81 -4.69 35.88
CA THR A 316 -4.30 -5.38 37.05
C THR A 316 -5.25 -5.24 38.25
N LEU A 317 -5.47 -6.31 38.98
CA LEU A 317 -6.13 -6.32 40.28
C LEU A 317 -5.14 -6.38 41.42
N SER A 318 -3.88 -6.75 41.18
CA SER A 318 -2.83 -6.88 42.17
C SER A 318 -1.48 -6.47 41.59
N GLU A 319 -0.55 -6.11 42.46
CA GLU A 319 0.83 -5.73 42.07
C GLU A 319 1.65 -6.90 41.47
N GLU A 320 1.14 -8.11 41.48
CA GLU A 320 1.82 -9.32 41.03
C GLU A 320 1.51 -9.69 39.57
N THR A 321 0.54 -9.03 38.95
CA THR A 321 0.17 -9.33 37.58
C THR A 321 0.82 -8.31 36.61
N HIS A 322 1.73 -8.78 35.78
CA HIS A 322 2.40 -7.96 34.81
C HIS A 322 1.81 -8.19 33.41
N SER A 323 1.17 -7.17 32.87
CA SER A 323 0.77 -7.18 31.47
C SER A 323 2.02 -7.06 30.57
N ILE A 324 2.10 -7.91 29.54
CA ILE A 324 3.16 -7.85 28.53
C ILE A 324 2.70 -7.17 27.23
N LEU A 325 1.52 -6.55 27.25
CA LEU A 325 0.95 -5.86 26.10
C LEU A 325 1.89 -4.76 25.61
N GLN A 326 2.20 -4.80 24.32
CA GLN A 326 3.13 -3.87 23.67
C GLN A 326 2.43 -2.92 22.70
N GLU A 327 1.41 -3.40 22.01
CA GLU A 327 0.68 -2.61 21.01
C GLU A 327 -0.82 -2.65 21.28
N LEU A 328 -1.42 -1.47 21.34
CA LEU A 328 -2.84 -1.32 21.60
C LEU A 328 -3.46 -0.30 20.64
N TYR A 329 -4.40 -0.76 19.84
CA TYR A 329 -5.12 0.04 18.87
C TYR A 329 -6.60 0.10 19.24
N LEU A 330 -7.06 1.31 19.56
CA LEU A 330 -8.42 1.60 20.02
C LEU A 330 -9.04 2.76 19.24
N THR A 331 -8.51 3.05 18.06
CA THR A 331 -8.98 4.15 17.21
C THR A 331 -10.44 3.95 16.80
N ASN A 332 -11.19 5.04 16.72
CA ASN A 332 -12.58 5.03 16.30
C ASN A 332 -13.48 4.17 17.20
N ASN A 333 -13.51 4.51 18.47
CA ASN A 333 -14.41 3.97 19.49
C ASN A 333 -15.13 5.12 20.22
N ASN A 334 -15.78 4.83 21.32
CA ASN A 334 -16.48 5.79 22.17
C ASN A 334 -15.78 6.05 23.52
N LEU A 335 -14.46 5.83 23.59
CA LEU A 335 -13.69 5.92 24.82
C LEU A 335 -13.62 7.35 25.33
N THR A 336 -13.69 7.50 26.65
CA THR A 336 -13.59 8.77 27.37
C THR A 336 -12.36 8.79 28.27
N ASP A 337 -12.10 9.93 28.90
CA ASP A 337 -11.00 10.10 29.85
C ASP A 337 -10.96 9.05 30.98
N LYS A 338 -12.09 8.41 31.26
CA LYS A 338 -12.19 7.34 32.26
C LYS A 338 -11.34 6.11 31.95
N CYS A 339 -11.03 5.86 30.68
CA CYS A 339 -10.20 4.72 30.27
C CYS A 339 -8.70 4.98 30.46
N VAL A 340 -8.26 6.24 30.46
CA VAL A 340 -6.82 6.58 30.54
C VAL A 340 -6.12 6.02 31.76
N PRO A 341 -6.71 6.07 32.99
CA PRO A 341 -6.11 5.43 34.16
C PRO A 341 -5.86 3.94 34.01
N LEU A 342 -6.67 3.26 33.21
CA LEU A 342 -6.56 1.81 33.01
C LEU A 342 -5.36 1.43 32.12
N LEU A 343 -4.88 2.34 31.28
CA LEU A 343 -3.69 2.13 30.46
C LEU A 343 -2.41 1.98 31.27
N THR A 344 -2.35 2.56 32.48
CA THR A 344 -1.17 2.52 33.34
C THR A 344 -0.84 1.14 33.88
N GLY A 345 -1.74 0.19 33.73
CA GLY A 345 -1.51 -1.21 34.03
C GLY A 345 -0.72 -1.96 32.97
N HIS A 346 -0.33 -1.30 31.87
CA HIS A 346 0.46 -1.86 30.78
C HIS A 346 1.83 -1.20 30.69
N PRO A 347 2.81 -1.56 31.54
CA PRO A 347 4.09 -0.85 31.62
C PRO A 347 4.96 -1.01 30.37
N HIS A 348 4.75 -2.08 29.59
CA HIS A 348 5.53 -2.39 28.40
C HIS A 348 4.88 -1.88 27.11
N LEU A 349 3.85 -1.04 27.23
CA LEU A 349 3.15 -0.50 26.06
C LEU A 349 4.09 0.41 25.25
N LYS A 350 4.25 0.10 23.97
CA LYS A 350 5.12 0.80 23.03
C LYS A 350 4.34 1.62 22.03
N ILE A 351 3.24 1.09 21.54
CA ILE A 351 2.38 1.74 20.54
C ILE A 351 0.98 1.86 21.12
N LEU A 352 0.45 3.08 21.11
CA LEU A 352 -0.90 3.38 21.56
C LEU A 352 -1.61 4.25 20.53
N HIS A 353 -2.66 3.72 19.91
CA HIS A 353 -3.56 4.46 19.04
C HIS A 353 -4.94 4.58 19.67
N MET A 354 -5.32 5.80 19.97
CA MET A 354 -6.63 6.16 20.56
C MET A 354 -7.29 7.32 19.80
N ALA A 355 -6.99 7.42 18.52
CA ALA A 355 -7.55 8.50 17.70
C ALA A 355 -9.07 8.36 17.53
N TYR A 356 -9.74 9.48 17.31
CA TYR A 356 -11.18 9.53 17.04
C TYR A 356 -12.03 8.83 18.11
N ASN A 357 -11.71 9.12 19.35
CA ASN A 357 -12.50 8.82 20.54
C ASN A 357 -13.11 10.11 21.11
N ARG A 358 -13.50 10.08 22.38
CA ARG A 358 -14.11 11.23 23.10
C ARG A 358 -13.24 11.75 24.24
N LEU A 359 -11.92 11.69 24.08
CA LEU A 359 -10.98 12.17 25.08
C LEU A 359 -10.97 13.69 25.15
N GLN A 360 -11.05 14.25 26.35
CA GLN A 360 -10.94 15.67 26.62
C GLN A 360 -9.62 16.05 27.31
N SER A 361 -9.05 15.11 28.03
CA SER A 361 -7.78 15.28 28.73
C SER A 361 -6.99 13.99 28.78
N PHE A 362 -5.69 14.14 28.90
CA PHE A 362 -4.78 13.03 29.18
C PHE A 362 -4.00 13.39 30.46
N PRO A 363 -4.34 12.83 31.62
CA PRO A 363 -3.76 13.25 32.90
C PRO A 363 -2.23 13.05 32.95
N ALA A 364 -1.50 14.07 33.40
CA ALA A 364 -0.04 14.07 33.45
C ALA A 364 0.52 12.89 34.25
N SER A 365 -0.08 12.59 35.41
CA SER A 365 0.35 11.45 36.24
C SER A 365 0.18 10.09 35.59
N LYS A 366 -0.66 9.99 34.58
CA LYS A 366 -0.90 8.75 33.82
C LYS A 366 0.07 8.62 32.65
N MET A 367 0.31 9.69 31.91
CA MET A 367 1.32 9.74 30.86
C MET A 367 2.70 9.37 31.42
N ALA A 368 3.05 9.89 32.60
CA ALA A 368 4.32 9.61 33.25
C ALA A 368 4.63 8.13 33.53
N LYS A 369 3.60 7.28 33.54
CA LYS A 369 3.76 5.82 33.80
C LYS A 369 3.96 4.99 32.53
N LEU A 370 3.82 5.58 31.35
CA LEU A 370 3.99 4.92 30.07
C LEU A 370 5.41 5.16 29.53
N GLU A 371 6.43 4.75 30.31
CA GLU A 371 7.83 5.11 30.05
C GLU A 371 8.41 4.45 28.79
N GLU A 372 7.89 3.30 28.38
CA GLU A 372 8.34 2.58 27.20
C GLU A 372 7.63 2.99 25.91
N LEU A 373 6.73 3.97 25.99
CA LEU A 373 5.94 4.37 24.84
C LEU A 373 6.83 5.00 23.76
N GLU A 374 6.73 4.44 22.56
CA GLU A 374 7.49 4.83 21.36
C GLU A 374 6.65 5.63 20.37
N GLU A 375 5.37 5.31 20.28
CA GLU A 375 4.42 5.95 19.36
C GLU A 375 3.08 6.17 20.03
N ILE A 376 2.52 7.36 19.86
CA ILE A 376 1.17 7.69 20.31
C ILE A 376 0.39 8.40 19.19
N ASP A 377 -0.84 7.95 18.96
CA ASP A 377 -1.81 8.64 18.12
C ASP A 377 -3.08 8.92 18.93
N ILE A 378 -3.31 10.18 19.19
CA ILE A 378 -4.47 10.70 19.95
C ILE A 378 -5.25 11.72 19.13
N SER A 379 -5.13 11.65 17.81
CA SER A 379 -5.78 12.57 16.88
C SER A 379 -7.31 12.50 16.96
N GLY A 380 -7.96 13.54 16.50
CA GLY A 380 -9.43 13.55 16.38
C GLY A 380 -10.21 13.46 17.69
N ASN A 381 -9.59 13.82 18.80
CA ASN A 381 -10.21 13.95 20.11
C ASN A 381 -10.52 15.45 20.42
N LYS A 382 -10.78 15.77 21.67
CA LYS A 382 -11.03 17.13 22.16
C LYS A 382 -9.98 17.60 23.16
N LEU A 383 -8.73 17.17 22.95
CA LEU A 383 -7.62 17.48 23.85
C LEU A 383 -7.23 18.97 23.71
N LYS A 384 -7.05 19.63 24.84
CA LYS A 384 -6.58 21.03 24.90
C LYS A 384 -5.06 21.14 25.06
N ALA A 385 -4.43 20.11 25.55
CA ALA A 385 -2.99 20.07 25.74
C ALA A 385 -2.49 18.62 25.81
N ILE A 386 -1.24 18.42 25.47
CA ILE A 386 -0.49 17.20 25.77
C ILE A 386 0.29 17.47 27.06
N PRO A 387 0.25 16.57 28.05
CA PRO A 387 0.95 16.76 29.31
C PRO A 387 2.46 16.88 29.13
N THR A 388 3.10 17.75 29.90
CA THR A 388 4.57 17.91 29.94
C THR A 388 5.28 16.60 30.32
N THR A 389 4.61 15.75 31.06
CA THR A 389 5.11 14.41 31.43
C THR A 389 5.33 13.45 30.29
N ILE A 390 4.97 13.80 29.05
CA ILE A 390 5.38 13.08 27.83
C ILE A 390 6.90 12.97 27.74
N MET A 391 7.63 13.88 28.37
CA MET A 391 9.08 13.85 28.51
C MET A 391 9.63 12.60 29.23
N ASN A 392 8.79 11.91 30.00
CA ASN A 392 9.17 10.65 30.64
C ASN A 392 9.21 9.47 29.64
N CYS A 393 8.53 9.61 28.50
CA CYS A 393 8.53 8.64 27.42
C CYS A 393 9.80 8.81 26.56
N ARG A 394 10.95 8.45 27.08
CA ARG A 394 12.26 8.72 26.47
C ARG A 394 12.49 8.04 25.14
N ARG A 395 11.73 7.00 24.85
CA ARG A 395 11.78 6.27 23.56
C ARG A 395 10.81 6.81 22.53
N MET A 396 10.03 7.83 22.87
CA MET A 396 9.02 8.40 22.00
C MET A 396 9.66 8.94 20.72
N HIS A 397 9.24 8.38 19.59
CA HIS A 397 9.69 8.82 18.27
C HIS A 397 8.56 9.38 17.40
N THR A 398 7.30 9.07 17.69
CA THR A 398 6.16 9.53 16.88
C THR A 398 5.02 10.02 17.77
N VAL A 399 4.64 11.27 17.58
CA VAL A 399 3.49 11.89 18.25
C VAL A 399 2.54 12.42 17.18
N ILE A 400 1.36 11.83 17.10
CA ILE A 400 0.30 12.23 16.18
C ILE A 400 -0.90 12.70 17.02
N ALA A 401 -1.17 14.00 16.95
CA ALA A 401 -2.20 14.66 17.75
C ALA A 401 -2.96 15.71 16.93
N HIS A 402 -3.11 15.50 15.64
CA HIS A 402 -3.86 16.40 14.77
C HIS A 402 -5.36 16.41 15.11
N SER A 403 -6.08 17.41 14.65
CA SER A 403 -7.53 17.48 14.80
C SER A 403 -8.00 17.42 16.28
N ASN A 404 -7.30 18.14 17.14
CA ASN A 404 -7.68 18.40 18.53
C ASN A 404 -7.90 19.91 18.76
N CYS A 405 -7.95 20.32 19.99
CA CYS A 405 -8.05 21.74 20.39
C CYS A 405 -6.79 22.19 21.14
N ILE A 406 -5.61 21.75 20.72
CA ILE A 406 -4.35 22.03 21.41
C ILE A 406 -3.95 23.47 21.18
N GLU A 407 -3.84 24.22 22.28
CA GLU A 407 -3.48 25.65 22.28
C GLU A 407 -1.99 25.88 22.55
N VAL A 408 -1.37 24.97 23.31
CA VAL A 408 0.02 25.09 23.76
C VAL A 408 0.88 24.03 23.08
N PHE A 409 1.98 24.47 22.47
CA PHE A 409 2.93 23.57 21.84
C PHE A 409 3.54 22.62 22.88
N PRO A 410 3.46 21.28 22.68
CA PRO A 410 3.96 20.34 23.66
C PRO A 410 5.50 20.28 23.70
N GLU A 411 6.05 19.87 24.84
CA GLU A 411 7.51 19.81 25.05
C GLU A 411 8.17 18.60 24.34
N VAL A 412 7.63 18.18 23.20
CA VAL A 412 8.12 17.01 22.46
C VAL A 412 9.47 17.22 21.77
N MET A 413 9.83 18.49 21.52
CA MET A 413 11.11 18.83 20.86
C MET A 413 12.34 18.65 21.75
N GLN A 414 12.17 18.32 23.02
CA GLN A 414 13.26 17.99 23.93
C GLN A 414 13.56 16.47 23.95
N LEU A 415 12.72 15.65 23.31
CA LEU A 415 12.91 14.22 23.22
C LEU A 415 13.97 13.88 22.16
N SER A 416 15.03 13.16 22.56
CA SER A 416 16.16 12.82 21.65
C SER A 416 15.78 11.88 20.52
N GLU A 417 14.79 11.04 20.75
CA GLU A 417 14.36 10.02 19.78
C GLU A 417 13.25 10.48 18.83
N ILE A 418 12.73 11.68 19.00
CA ILE A 418 11.58 12.15 18.22
C ILE A 418 11.92 12.26 16.73
N LYS A 419 11.08 11.67 15.91
CA LYS A 419 11.19 11.63 14.45
C LYS A 419 10.05 12.33 13.75
N CYS A 420 8.83 12.13 14.24
CA CYS A 420 7.61 12.62 13.62
C CYS A 420 6.71 13.28 14.65
N VAL A 421 6.29 14.50 14.36
CA VAL A 421 5.32 15.27 15.17
C VAL A 421 4.26 15.83 14.23
N ASP A 422 3.02 15.44 14.43
CA ASP A 422 1.87 15.98 13.70
C ASP A 422 0.91 16.66 14.67
N LEU A 423 0.89 17.98 14.61
CA LEU A 423 0.00 18.87 15.38
C LEU A 423 -0.90 19.69 14.48
N SER A 424 -1.13 19.23 13.27
CA SER A 424 -2.00 19.90 12.30
C SER A 424 -3.45 19.98 12.79
N CYS A 425 -4.18 20.93 12.27
CA CYS A 425 -5.59 21.15 12.62
C CYS A 425 -5.85 21.28 14.13
N ASN A 426 -5.07 22.15 14.78
CA ASN A 426 -5.19 22.52 16.18
C ASN A 426 -5.37 24.05 16.34
N GLU A 427 -5.23 24.55 17.55
CA GLU A 427 -5.38 25.98 17.88
C GLU A 427 -4.07 26.62 18.35
N LEU A 428 -2.93 26.12 17.88
CA LEU A 428 -1.62 26.68 18.25
C LEU A 428 -1.48 28.14 17.79
N SER A 429 -0.96 28.97 18.67
CA SER A 429 -0.63 30.39 18.37
C SER A 429 0.87 30.64 18.28
N GLU A 430 1.64 29.87 19.01
CA GLU A 430 3.10 29.95 19.03
C GLU A 430 3.74 28.59 19.24
N ILE A 431 5.00 28.47 18.90
CA ILE A 431 5.78 27.26 19.14
C ILE A 431 7.00 27.58 19.99
N THR A 432 7.40 26.64 20.83
CA THR A 432 8.59 26.73 21.66
C THR A 432 9.61 25.71 21.14
N LEU A 433 10.73 26.18 20.65
CA LEU A 433 11.78 25.33 20.13
C LEU A 433 13.04 25.42 21.03
N PRO A 434 13.75 24.29 21.21
CA PRO A 434 15.08 24.33 21.84
C PRO A 434 16.09 25.00 20.92
N GLU A 435 17.22 25.41 21.46
CA GLU A 435 18.33 26.01 20.66
C GLU A 435 18.78 25.09 19.52
N ASN A 436 18.79 23.77 19.77
CA ASN A 436 19.10 22.75 18.79
C ASN A 436 17.91 21.82 18.63
N LEU A 437 17.47 21.62 17.40
CA LEU A 437 16.40 20.67 17.09
C LEU A 437 16.84 19.24 17.41
N PRO A 438 15.89 18.36 17.73
CA PRO A 438 16.18 16.95 17.95
C PRO A 438 16.90 16.35 16.74
N PRO A 439 17.99 15.58 16.94
CA PRO A 439 18.84 15.12 15.86
C PRO A 439 18.15 14.14 14.89
N LYS A 440 17.12 13.48 15.36
CA LYS A 440 16.35 12.49 14.58
C LYS A 440 15.06 13.04 13.99
N LEU A 441 14.74 14.31 14.20
CA LEU A 441 13.49 14.91 13.72
C LEU A 441 13.47 14.97 12.20
N GLN A 442 12.51 14.30 11.61
CA GLN A 442 12.33 14.19 10.16
C GLN A 442 11.06 14.88 9.68
N GLU A 443 10.00 14.83 10.46
CA GLU A 443 8.68 15.33 10.08
C GLU A 443 8.09 16.21 11.17
N LEU A 444 7.67 17.41 10.80
CA LEU A 444 6.91 18.31 11.65
C LEU A 444 5.77 18.93 10.82
N ASP A 445 4.54 18.61 11.17
CA ASP A 445 3.35 19.13 10.51
C ASP A 445 2.57 20.04 11.45
N LEU A 446 2.48 21.31 11.08
CA LEU A 446 1.78 22.38 11.80
C LEU A 446 0.66 23.03 10.96
N THR A 447 0.30 22.41 9.82
CA THR A 447 -0.77 22.94 8.96
C THR A 447 -2.12 22.99 9.66
N GLY A 448 -3.01 23.88 9.27
CA GLY A 448 -4.32 24.00 9.90
C GLY A 448 -4.33 24.59 11.30
N ASN A 449 -3.31 25.38 11.64
CA ASN A 449 -3.28 26.20 12.88
C ASN A 449 -3.38 27.68 12.50
N PRO A 450 -4.60 28.22 12.38
CA PRO A 450 -4.83 29.55 11.76
C PRO A 450 -4.25 30.72 12.53
N ARG A 451 -3.97 30.53 13.80
CA ARG A 451 -3.38 31.58 14.66
C ARG A 451 -1.86 31.53 14.70
N LEU A 452 -1.26 30.51 14.14
CA LEU A 452 0.17 30.27 14.22
C LEU A 452 0.92 31.17 13.22
N VAL A 453 1.75 32.04 13.74
CA VAL A 453 2.65 32.88 12.95
C VAL A 453 4.07 32.61 13.40
N LEU A 454 4.92 32.20 12.47
CA LEU A 454 6.34 31.96 12.74
C LEU A 454 7.19 33.13 12.23
N ASP A 455 8.17 33.50 13.03
CA ASP A 455 9.17 34.47 12.62
C ASP A 455 10.17 33.84 11.62
N HIS A 456 10.89 34.69 10.89
CA HIS A 456 11.82 34.23 9.86
C HIS A 456 12.95 33.36 10.43
N LYS A 457 13.41 33.66 11.63
CA LYS A 457 14.47 32.91 12.31
C LYS A 457 14.04 31.50 12.66
N THR A 458 12.83 31.34 13.14
CA THR A 458 12.22 30.02 13.42
C THR A 458 12.02 29.23 12.13
N LEU A 459 11.58 29.87 11.06
CA LEU A 459 11.44 29.22 9.76
C LEU A 459 12.77 28.74 9.20
N GLU A 460 13.84 29.54 9.33
CA GLU A 460 15.18 29.11 8.92
C GLU A 460 15.69 27.90 9.70
N LEU A 461 15.41 27.84 11.00
CA LEU A 461 15.78 26.71 11.83
C LEU A 461 15.03 25.44 11.41
N LEU A 462 13.73 25.57 11.15
CA LEU A 462 12.85 24.46 10.76
C LEU A 462 13.10 23.98 9.31
N ASN A 463 13.70 24.80 8.46
CA ASN A 463 14.09 24.42 7.10
C ASN A 463 15.05 23.25 7.03
N ASN A 464 15.75 22.95 8.10
CA ASN A 464 16.68 21.84 8.17
C ASN A 464 15.98 20.48 8.37
N ILE A 465 14.66 20.49 8.66
CA ILE A 465 13.88 19.26 8.81
C ILE A 465 13.55 18.71 7.43
N ARG A 466 13.59 17.40 7.29
CA ARG A 466 13.29 16.71 6.03
C ARG A 466 11.91 17.06 5.46
N CYS A 467 10.90 17.12 6.32
CA CYS A 467 9.53 17.44 5.96
C CYS A 467 8.93 18.37 7.01
N PHE A 468 8.93 19.67 6.71
CA PHE A 468 8.28 20.68 7.53
C PHE A 468 7.07 21.24 6.78
N LYS A 469 5.91 21.21 7.42
CA LYS A 469 4.65 21.68 6.83
C LYS A 469 4.02 22.76 7.72
N ILE A 470 3.65 23.86 7.11
CA ILE A 470 2.93 24.98 7.74
C ILE A 470 2.06 25.66 6.70
N ASP A 471 0.98 26.29 7.14
CA ASP A 471 0.16 27.12 6.28
C ASP A 471 0.96 28.33 5.79
N GLN A 472 0.81 28.63 4.51
CA GLN A 472 1.37 29.87 3.98
C GLN A 472 0.52 31.04 4.37
N PRO A 473 1.11 32.21 4.65
CA PRO A 473 0.34 33.43 4.75
C PRO A 473 -0.41 33.64 3.43
N SER A 474 -1.72 33.73 3.52
CA SER A 474 -2.57 34.00 2.37
C SER A 474 -2.07 35.26 1.68
N ALA A 475 -1.50 35.14 0.51
CA ALA A 475 -1.31 36.28 -0.38
C ALA A 475 -2.72 36.85 -0.64
N GLY A 476 -2.90 38.09 -0.26
CA GLY A 476 -4.18 38.79 -0.15
C GLY A 476 -5.24 38.38 -1.17
N ASP A 477 -6.39 38.20 -0.63
CA ASP A 477 -7.60 37.65 -1.22
C ASP A 477 -7.91 38.13 -2.62
N ALA A 478 -7.88 37.23 -3.54
CA ALA A 478 -8.47 37.46 -4.84
C ALA A 478 -9.97 37.18 -4.78
N SER A 479 -10.67 38.22 -5.06
CA SER A 479 -12.02 38.22 -5.66
C SER A 479 -13.10 37.27 -5.14
N GLY A 480 -14.03 37.86 -4.69
CA GLY A 480 -15.42 37.74 -4.40
C GLY A 480 -16.34 36.71 -5.01
N ALA A 481 -15.91 35.62 -5.64
CA ALA A 481 -16.81 34.57 -6.04
C ALA A 481 -16.69 33.35 -5.13
N PRO A 482 -17.81 32.71 -4.74
CA PRO A 482 -17.73 31.48 -3.94
C PRO A 482 -16.97 30.39 -4.68
N ALA A 483 -16.07 29.78 -3.98
CA ALA A 483 -15.30 28.68 -4.49
C ALA A 483 -16.18 27.43 -4.68
N VAL A 484 -16.05 26.76 -5.81
CA VAL A 484 -16.81 25.54 -6.14
C VAL A 484 -16.18 24.32 -5.48
N TRP A 485 -14.89 24.36 -5.19
CA TRP A 485 -14.18 23.26 -4.52
C TRP A 485 -13.16 23.76 -3.50
N SER A 486 -12.90 22.95 -2.50
CA SER A 486 -11.80 23.10 -1.57
C SER A 486 -11.08 21.77 -1.39
N HIS A 487 -9.78 21.82 -1.16
CA HIS A 487 -8.99 20.62 -1.03
C HIS A 487 -8.14 20.61 0.24
N GLY A 488 -7.83 19.42 0.66
CA GLY A 488 -6.81 19.15 1.66
C GLY A 488 -6.12 17.83 1.30
N TYR A 489 -4.84 17.75 1.58
CA TYR A 489 -4.10 16.51 1.36
C TYR A 489 -3.12 16.25 2.47
N THR A 490 -2.75 14.98 2.60
CA THR A 490 -1.73 14.54 3.53
C THR A 490 -0.93 13.38 2.95
N GLU A 491 0.28 13.28 3.42
CA GLU A 491 1.21 12.21 3.12
C GLU A 491 1.79 11.71 4.45
N ALA A 492 1.80 10.41 4.64
CA ALA A 492 2.35 9.78 5.83
C ALA A 492 3.35 8.71 5.45
N SER A 493 4.50 8.71 6.11
CA SER A 493 5.54 7.69 5.89
C SER A 493 5.10 6.34 6.43
N GLY A 494 5.52 5.27 5.77
CA GLY A 494 5.37 3.92 6.28
C GLY A 494 6.35 3.57 7.41
N ILE A 495 6.35 2.31 7.83
CA ILE A 495 7.20 1.80 8.92
C ILE A 495 8.68 2.12 8.72
N LYS A 496 9.15 2.06 7.49
CA LYS A 496 10.57 2.33 7.15
C LYS A 496 10.90 3.81 7.10
N ASN A 497 9.99 4.69 7.50
CA ASN A 497 10.15 6.15 7.45
C ASN A 497 10.56 6.69 6.06
N LYS A 498 10.27 5.94 5.00
CA LYS A 498 10.43 6.38 3.62
C LYS A 498 9.09 6.85 3.09
N LEU A 499 9.06 8.06 2.56
CA LEU A 499 7.87 8.61 1.93
C LEU A 499 7.83 8.22 0.46
N CYS A 500 7.23 7.06 0.16
CA CYS A 500 7.14 6.51 -1.19
C CYS A 500 5.88 6.95 -1.94
N VAL A 501 5.21 7.97 -1.46
CA VAL A 501 4.01 8.56 -2.04
C VAL A 501 4.18 10.05 -2.26
N ALA A 502 3.39 10.61 -3.15
CA ALA A 502 3.34 12.06 -3.36
C ALA A 502 1.94 12.49 -3.76
N ALA A 503 1.51 13.67 -3.33
CA ALA A 503 0.27 14.30 -3.73
C ALA A 503 0.55 15.48 -4.66
N LEU A 504 -0.36 15.72 -5.59
CA LEU A 504 -0.38 16.88 -6.48
C LEU A 504 -1.68 17.66 -6.25
N SER A 505 -1.59 18.94 -6.09
CA SER A 505 -2.75 19.81 -6.04
C SER A 505 -2.48 21.14 -6.76
N ALA A 506 -3.35 21.48 -7.68
CA ALA A 506 -3.32 22.75 -8.41
C ALA A 506 -4.75 23.26 -8.55
N ASN A 507 -5.11 24.23 -7.71
CA ASN A 507 -6.45 24.80 -7.72
C ASN A 507 -6.72 25.74 -8.90
N ASN A 508 -5.69 26.34 -9.41
CA ASN A 508 -5.74 27.31 -10.51
C ASN A 508 -5.01 26.76 -11.71
N PHE A 509 -5.43 25.60 -12.14
CA PHE A 509 -4.80 24.95 -13.29
C PHE A 509 -5.23 25.63 -14.59
N CYS A 510 -4.30 25.89 -15.48
CA CYS A 510 -4.45 26.54 -16.78
C CYS A 510 -4.96 27.99 -16.73
N ASP A 511 -6.20 28.27 -16.40
CA ASP A 511 -6.81 29.61 -16.47
C ASP A 511 -7.70 29.98 -15.25
N ASN A 512 -7.38 29.43 -14.10
CA ASN A 512 -8.12 29.64 -12.85
C ASN A 512 -9.54 29.06 -12.79
N ARG A 513 -9.97 28.34 -13.80
CA ARG A 513 -11.28 27.68 -13.85
C ARG A 513 -11.20 26.19 -13.76
N GLU A 514 -10.00 25.68 -13.76
CA GLU A 514 -9.72 24.26 -13.74
C GLU A 514 -8.92 23.92 -12.48
N ALA A 515 -9.04 22.70 -12.03
CA ALA A 515 -8.26 22.19 -10.94
C ALA A 515 -7.71 20.81 -11.27
N LEU A 516 -6.52 20.52 -10.78
CA LEU A 516 -5.85 19.25 -10.96
C LEU A 516 -5.38 18.69 -9.63
N TYR A 517 -5.73 17.45 -9.39
CA TYR A 517 -5.32 16.71 -8.20
C TYR A 517 -4.73 15.37 -8.61
N GLY A 518 -3.76 14.89 -7.85
CA GLY A 518 -3.13 13.61 -8.10
C GLY A 518 -2.60 12.95 -6.85
N VAL A 519 -2.53 11.64 -6.90
CA VAL A 519 -1.84 10.81 -5.91
C VAL A 519 -0.97 9.81 -6.65
N PHE A 520 0.29 9.70 -6.24
CA PHE A 520 1.30 8.86 -6.83
C PHE A 520 1.92 7.97 -5.76
N ASP A 521 2.10 6.70 -6.09
CA ASP A 521 2.59 5.69 -5.17
C ASP A 521 3.67 4.85 -5.83
N GLY A 522 4.88 4.93 -5.33
CA GLY A 522 6.05 4.18 -5.81
C GLY A 522 6.22 2.82 -5.15
N ASP A 523 5.31 2.40 -4.27
CA ASP A 523 5.44 1.22 -3.43
C ASP A 523 6.68 1.30 -2.53
N ARG A 524 7.85 0.99 -3.05
CA ARG A 524 9.12 1.01 -2.31
C ARG A 524 10.11 2.10 -2.75
N ASN A 525 9.82 2.82 -3.81
CA ASN A 525 10.69 3.87 -4.31
C ASN A 525 10.07 5.26 -4.14
N VAL A 526 10.91 6.25 -3.91
CA VAL A 526 10.53 7.65 -3.76
C VAL A 526 10.69 8.43 -5.07
N GLU A 527 11.46 7.91 -6.00
CA GLU A 527 11.88 8.61 -7.21
C GLU A 527 10.74 8.80 -8.20
N VAL A 528 10.01 7.73 -8.51
CA VAL A 528 8.91 7.80 -9.47
C VAL A 528 7.78 8.71 -8.99
N PRO A 529 7.25 8.59 -7.77
CA PRO A 529 6.22 9.50 -7.28
C PRO A 529 6.64 10.96 -7.34
N TYR A 530 7.89 11.23 -7.01
CA TYR A 530 8.43 12.58 -7.07
C TYR A 530 8.50 13.14 -8.49
N LEU A 531 9.00 12.35 -9.44
CA LEU A 531 9.03 12.77 -10.85
C LEU A 531 7.61 13.00 -11.39
N LEU A 532 6.67 12.13 -11.07
CA LEU A 532 5.27 12.29 -11.44
C LEU A 532 4.69 13.60 -10.88
N GLN A 533 4.95 13.85 -9.63
CA GLN A 533 4.50 15.04 -8.94
C GLN A 533 5.03 16.33 -9.57
N CYS A 534 6.29 16.34 -10.04
CA CYS A 534 6.92 17.51 -10.63
C CYS A 534 6.52 17.78 -12.08
N THR A 535 6.14 16.76 -12.84
CA THR A 535 6.05 16.88 -14.29
C THR A 535 4.67 16.60 -14.88
N MET A 536 3.81 15.89 -14.15
CA MET A 536 2.55 15.40 -14.67
C MET A 536 1.59 16.53 -15.08
N SER A 537 1.59 17.60 -14.31
CA SER A 537 0.77 18.78 -14.55
C SER A 537 1.15 19.53 -15.83
N ASP A 538 2.45 19.68 -16.07
CA ASP A 538 2.94 20.37 -17.26
C ASP A 538 2.59 19.59 -18.53
N ILE A 539 2.75 18.26 -18.46
CA ILE A 539 2.37 17.38 -19.56
C ILE A 539 0.89 17.48 -19.85
N LEU A 540 0.04 17.45 -18.83
CA LEU A 540 -1.40 17.58 -19.01
C LEU A 540 -1.76 18.92 -19.62
N ALA A 541 -1.14 20.01 -19.18
CA ALA A 541 -1.35 21.34 -19.74
C ALA A 541 -0.99 21.39 -21.26
N GLU A 542 0.10 20.73 -21.65
CA GLU A 542 0.48 20.60 -23.06
C GLU A 542 -0.53 19.77 -23.87
N GLU A 543 -1.03 18.67 -23.30
CA GLU A 543 -1.99 17.80 -24.00
C GLU A 543 -3.37 18.45 -24.15
N LEU A 544 -3.82 19.25 -23.19
CA LEU A 544 -5.06 20.03 -23.26
C LEU A 544 -5.07 21.06 -24.39
N GLN A 545 -3.91 21.53 -24.82
CA GLN A 545 -3.79 22.41 -26.00
C GLN A 545 -3.94 21.65 -27.32
N LYS A 546 -3.68 20.36 -27.34
CA LYS A 546 -3.70 19.52 -28.54
C LYS A 546 -5.09 18.94 -28.83
N THR A 547 -5.79 18.53 -27.79
CA THR A 547 -7.11 17.90 -27.90
C THR A 547 -8.00 18.30 -26.73
N LYS A 548 -9.31 18.37 -26.99
CA LYS A 548 -10.33 18.63 -25.98
C LYS A 548 -11.04 17.38 -25.50
N ASN A 549 -10.72 16.23 -26.09
CA ASN A 549 -11.30 14.95 -25.68
C ASN A 549 -10.66 14.49 -24.38
N GLU A 550 -11.46 14.32 -23.34
CA GLU A 550 -11.02 13.99 -21.99
C GLU A 550 -10.26 12.65 -21.95
N GLU A 551 -10.76 11.65 -22.63
CA GLU A 551 -10.10 10.34 -22.67
C GLU A 551 -8.74 10.45 -23.39
N GLU A 552 -8.69 11.17 -24.49
CA GLU A 552 -7.50 11.29 -25.32
C GLU A 552 -6.39 12.06 -24.60
N TYR A 553 -6.68 13.25 -24.03
CA TYR A 553 -5.62 14.01 -23.37
C TYR A 553 -5.11 13.31 -22.10
N MET A 554 -5.97 12.59 -21.36
CA MET A 554 -5.53 11.81 -20.22
C MET A 554 -4.64 10.64 -20.63
N ILE A 555 -5.04 9.86 -21.62
CA ILE A 555 -4.22 8.74 -22.12
C ILE A 555 -2.86 9.27 -22.61
N ASN A 556 -2.86 10.33 -23.39
CA ASN A 556 -1.62 10.93 -23.92
C ASN A 556 -0.71 11.41 -22.80
N THR A 557 -1.26 12.03 -21.76
CA THR A 557 -0.52 12.48 -20.59
C THR A 557 0.26 11.33 -19.95
N PHE A 558 -0.38 10.19 -19.73
CA PHE A 558 0.27 9.03 -19.15
C PHE A 558 1.32 8.41 -20.10
N ILE A 559 1.06 8.37 -21.40
CA ILE A 559 2.01 7.86 -22.40
C ILE A 559 3.24 8.78 -22.51
N VAL A 560 3.04 10.09 -22.50
CA VAL A 560 4.15 11.05 -22.53
C VAL A 560 4.95 10.97 -21.24
N MET A 561 4.27 10.86 -20.09
CA MET A 561 4.94 10.70 -18.80
C MET A 561 5.81 9.45 -18.75
N GLN A 562 5.31 8.34 -19.30
CA GLN A 562 6.09 7.09 -19.41
C GLN A 562 7.44 7.31 -20.10
N ARG A 563 7.46 8.11 -21.14
CA ARG A 563 8.70 8.45 -21.86
C ARG A 563 9.59 9.38 -21.05
N LYS A 564 8.99 10.37 -20.37
CA LYS A 564 9.73 11.35 -19.55
C LYS A 564 10.34 10.75 -18.27
N LEU A 565 9.88 9.59 -17.81
CA LEU A 565 10.53 8.87 -16.70
C LEU A 565 11.97 8.43 -17.01
N GLY A 566 12.32 8.27 -18.29
CA GLY A 566 13.68 7.99 -18.72
C GLY A 566 14.29 6.77 -18.02
N THR A 567 15.48 6.94 -17.48
CA THR A 567 16.22 5.85 -16.80
C THR A 567 15.54 5.37 -15.51
N ALA A 568 14.89 6.26 -14.77
CA ALA A 568 14.10 5.87 -13.60
C ALA A 568 12.97 4.91 -14.00
N GLY A 569 12.24 5.24 -15.07
CA GLY A 569 11.17 4.39 -15.60
C GLY A 569 11.64 3.06 -16.20
N GLN A 570 12.93 2.89 -16.47
CA GLN A 570 13.44 1.59 -16.87
C GLN A 570 13.51 0.61 -15.70
N LYS A 571 13.80 1.07 -14.51
CA LYS A 571 14.05 0.23 -13.33
C LYS A 571 12.93 0.23 -12.32
N LEU A 572 12.23 1.33 -12.22
CA LEU A 572 11.25 1.63 -11.20
C LEU A 572 9.87 1.86 -11.81
N GLY A 573 8.84 1.70 -10.99
CA GLY A 573 7.48 1.96 -11.41
C GLY A 573 6.66 2.57 -10.27
N GLY A 574 5.48 3.08 -10.62
CA GLY A 574 4.57 3.67 -9.66
C GLY A 574 3.14 3.73 -10.16
N SER A 575 2.21 3.55 -9.22
CA SER A 575 0.79 3.78 -9.42
C SER A 575 0.50 5.27 -9.43
N ALA A 576 -0.49 5.67 -10.20
CA ALA A 576 -0.88 7.07 -10.31
C ALA A 576 -2.39 7.22 -10.50
N VAL A 577 -2.96 8.25 -9.91
CA VAL A 577 -4.30 8.72 -10.22
C VAL A 577 -4.28 10.23 -10.39
N LEU A 578 -4.94 10.71 -11.43
CA LEU A 578 -5.17 12.12 -11.70
C LEU A 578 -6.66 12.42 -11.78
N CYS A 579 -7.05 13.56 -11.22
CA CYS A 579 -8.40 14.10 -11.33
C CYS A 579 -8.32 15.54 -11.84
N HIS A 580 -8.96 15.80 -12.96
CA HIS A 580 -9.06 17.10 -13.58
C HIS A 580 -10.49 17.60 -13.49
N ILE A 581 -10.68 18.77 -12.91
CA ILE A 581 -11.97 19.48 -12.90
C ILE A 581 -11.89 20.56 -13.96
N LYS A 582 -12.80 20.49 -14.91
CA LYS A 582 -12.94 21.45 -15.98
C LYS A 582 -14.28 22.13 -15.92
N HIS A 583 -14.30 23.41 -16.18
CA HIS A 583 -15.54 24.18 -16.37
C HIS A 583 -15.82 24.39 -17.84
N ASP A 584 -17.00 24.02 -18.30
CA ASP A 584 -17.48 24.32 -19.65
C ASP A 584 -18.58 25.38 -19.59
N PRO A 585 -18.26 26.64 -19.96
CA PRO A 585 -19.21 27.71 -19.92
C PRO A 585 -20.23 27.69 -21.09
N MET A 586 -19.97 26.87 -22.13
CA MET A 586 -20.81 26.81 -23.34
C MET A 586 -22.02 25.89 -23.18
N GLU A 587 -21.96 24.96 -22.19
CA GLU A 587 -23.11 24.17 -21.84
C GLU A 587 -24.19 25.02 -21.15
N PRO A 588 -25.47 24.82 -21.44
CA PRO A 588 -26.54 25.57 -20.79
C PRO A 588 -26.50 25.37 -19.28
N GLY A 589 -26.24 26.46 -18.54
CA GLY A 589 -26.10 26.41 -17.07
C GLY A 589 -24.66 26.27 -16.56
N GLY A 590 -23.66 26.21 -17.44
CA GLY A 590 -22.25 26.02 -17.09
C GLY A 590 -22.03 24.73 -16.30
N CYS A 591 -21.40 23.74 -16.86
CA CYS A 591 -21.17 22.49 -16.15
C CYS A 591 -19.70 22.31 -15.75
N PHE A 592 -19.53 21.63 -14.62
CA PHE A 592 -18.23 21.16 -14.19
C PHE A 592 -18.09 19.67 -14.52
N THR A 593 -17.04 19.34 -15.21
CA THR A 593 -16.71 17.95 -15.54
C THR A 593 -15.52 17.50 -14.72
N LEU A 594 -15.67 16.38 -14.03
CA LEU A 594 -14.59 15.69 -13.32
C LEU A 594 -14.12 14.52 -14.16
N THR A 595 -12.87 14.55 -14.58
CA THR A 595 -12.22 13.45 -15.30
C THR A 595 -11.18 12.80 -14.40
N SER A 596 -11.33 11.51 -14.15
CA SER A 596 -10.39 10.70 -13.37
C SER A 596 -9.66 9.73 -14.29
N ALA A 597 -8.34 9.64 -14.13
CA ALA A 597 -7.50 8.69 -14.86
C ALA A 597 -6.55 8.00 -13.89
N ASN A 598 -6.48 6.66 -13.93
CA ASN A 598 -5.62 5.90 -13.02
C ASN A 598 -4.90 4.73 -13.68
N VAL A 599 -3.72 4.43 -13.15
CA VAL A 599 -2.97 3.19 -13.36
C VAL A 599 -2.54 2.62 -12.02
N GLY A 600 -2.41 1.31 -11.94
CA GLY A 600 -2.02 0.61 -10.71
C GLY A 600 -3.11 0.66 -9.65
N LYS A 601 -2.72 0.89 -8.41
CA LYS A 601 -3.57 0.74 -7.22
C LYS A 601 -4.01 2.06 -6.59
N CYS A 602 -3.62 3.20 -7.14
CA CYS A 602 -4.19 4.49 -6.74
C CYS A 602 -5.60 4.66 -7.30
N GLN A 603 -6.52 5.15 -6.50
CA GLN A 603 -7.93 5.23 -6.88
C GLN A 603 -8.59 6.52 -6.44
N THR A 604 -9.67 6.87 -7.14
CA THR A 604 -10.57 7.98 -6.82
C THR A 604 -11.98 7.47 -6.57
N VAL A 605 -12.61 7.99 -5.54
CA VAL A 605 -13.99 7.73 -5.17
C VAL A 605 -14.71 9.06 -5.00
N LEU A 606 -15.85 9.21 -5.67
CA LEU A 606 -16.76 10.35 -5.50
C LEU A 606 -17.87 9.99 -4.52
N CYS A 607 -18.20 10.92 -3.64
CA CYS A 607 -19.40 10.81 -2.81
C CYS A 607 -20.57 11.50 -3.49
N ARG A 608 -21.56 10.72 -3.89
CA ARG A 608 -22.86 11.22 -4.44
C ARG A 608 -24.01 10.81 -3.52
N ASN A 609 -24.67 11.76 -2.93
CA ASN A 609 -25.74 11.53 -1.94
C ASN A 609 -25.29 10.60 -0.79
N GLY A 610 -24.10 10.78 -0.26
CA GLY A 610 -23.56 9.96 0.80
C GLY A 610 -23.16 8.53 0.41
N LYS A 611 -23.16 8.21 -0.89
CA LYS A 611 -22.74 6.89 -1.39
C LYS A 611 -21.46 6.98 -2.20
N PRO A 612 -20.55 6.02 -2.07
CA PRO A 612 -19.36 5.97 -2.88
C PRO A 612 -19.68 5.64 -4.33
N LEU A 613 -19.11 6.41 -5.24
CA LEU A 613 -19.09 6.16 -6.68
C LEU A 613 -17.64 6.04 -7.13
N PRO A 614 -17.14 4.83 -7.38
CA PRO A 614 -15.77 4.66 -7.84
C PRO A 614 -15.59 5.25 -9.24
N LEU A 615 -14.55 6.05 -9.42
CA LEU A 615 -14.15 6.62 -10.71
C LEU A 615 -12.87 5.99 -11.26
N SER A 616 -12.30 5.07 -10.54
CA SER A 616 -11.07 4.36 -10.88
C SER A 616 -11.33 2.87 -11.02
N ARG A 617 -10.48 2.21 -11.79
CA ARG A 617 -10.47 0.76 -11.92
C ARG A 617 -9.08 0.20 -11.63
N CYS A 618 -9.00 -0.71 -10.68
CA CYS A 618 -7.82 -1.53 -10.47
C CYS A 618 -7.93 -2.82 -11.27
N TYR A 619 -7.02 -3.02 -12.19
CA TYR A 619 -7.00 -4.23 -13.00
C TYR A 619 -6.27 -5.34 -12.25
N VAL A 620 -6.99 -6.39 -11.95
CA VAL A 620 -6.44 -7.58 -11.30
C VAL A 620 -5.83 -8.54 -12.32
N MET A 621 -4.88 -9.36 -11.88
CA MET A 621 -4.20 -10.33 -12.75
C MET A 621 -5.14 -11.35 -13.37
N SER A 622 -6.23 -11.70 -12.69
CA SER A 622 -7.25 -12.63 -13.18
C SER A 622 -8.25 -12.02 -14.16
N CYS A 623 -8.17 -10.72 -14.45
CA CYS A 623 -8.99 -10.09 -15.49
C CYS A 623 -8.63 -10.69 -16.86
N GLU A 624 -9.64 -11.18 -17.57
CA GLU A 624 -9.43 -11.90 -18.84
C GLU A 624 -8.67 -11.08 -19.90
N GLU A 625 -8.99 -9.78 -20.00
CA GLU A 625 -8.31 -8.89 -20.95
C GLU A 625 -6.82 -8.71 -20.59
N GLU A 626 -6.54 -8.52 -19.32
CA GLU A 626 -5.18 -8.33 -18.82
C GLU A 626 -4.36 -9.63 -18.95
N LEU A 627 -4.93 -10.74 -18.54
CA LEU A 627 -4.31 -12.06 -18.67
C LEU A 627 -4.04 -12.43 -20.14
N LYS A 628 -4.99 -12.13 -21.03
CA LYS A 628 -4.84 -12.32 -22.47
C LYS A 628 -3.66 -11.51 -23.02
N ARG A 629 -3.54 -10.22 -22.63
CA ARG A 629 -2.41 -9.38 -23.04
C ARG A 629 -1.08 -9.94 -22.55
N ILE A 630 -1.02 -10.35 -21.28
CA ILE A 630 0.20 -10.93 -20.68
C ILE A 630 0.63 -12.17 -21.46
N LYS A 631 -0.29 -13.09 -21.74
CA LYS A 631 -0.02 -14.30 -22.52
C LYS A 631 0.40 -13.98 -23.98
N GLN A 632 -0.30 -13.07 -24.66
CA GLN A 632 0.02 -12.68 -26.04
C GLN A 632 1.43 -12.12 -26.17
N HIS A 633 1.89 -11.44 -25.12
CA HIS A 633 3.24 -10.87 -25.10
C HIS A 633 4.25 -11.73 -24.35
N LYS A 634 3.93 -12.99 -24.16
CA LYS A 634 4.85 -14.02 -23.64
C LYS A 634 5.37 -13.73 -22.24
N ALA A 635 4.65 -12.99 -21.46
CA ALA A 635 4.97 -12.79 -20.06
C ALA A 635 4.31 -13.89 -19.20
N ILE A 636 4.82 -14.07 -18.01
CA ILE A 636 4.32 -15.02 -17.01
C ILE A 636 3.90 -14.26 -15.75
N ILE A 637 3.04 -14.88 -14.96
CA ILE A 637 2.72 -14.42 -13.60
C ILE A 637 3.34 -15.41 -12.63
N THR A 638 4.24 -14.93 -11.80
CA THR A 638 4.93 -15.75 -10.80
C THR A 638 3.99 -16.16 -9.66
N GLU A 639 4.44 -17.07 -8.83
CA GLU A 639 3.68 -17.60 -7.69
C GLU A 639 3.19 -16.50 -6.74
N ASP A 640 3.96 -15.42 -6.64
CA ASP A 640 3.63 -14.22 -5.88
C ASP A 640 2.71 -13.23 -6.59
N GLY A 641 2.12 -13.62 -7.68
CA GLY A 641 1.18 -12.79 -8.41
C GLY A 641 1.82 -11.60 -9.13
N LYS A 642 3.10 -11.68 -9.46
CA LYS A 642 3.80 -10.59 -10.18
C LYS A 642 4.08 -10.93 -11.63
N VAL A 643 3.89 -9.96 -12.50
CA VAL A 643 4.27 -10.08 -13.90
C VAL A 643 5.79 -10.16 -14.00
N ASN A 644 6.28 -11.29 -14.50
CA ASN A 644 7.70 -11.61 -14.58
C ASN A 644 8.46 -11.42 -13.26
N GLY A 645 7.78 -11.58 -12.11
CA GLY A 645 8.35 -11.38 -10.78
C GLY A 645 8.61 -9.92 -10.36
N VAL A 646 8.14 -8.94 -11.12
CA VAL A 646 8.48 -7.52 -10.91
C VAL A 646 7.35 -6.74 -10.27
N THR A 647 6.17 -6.74 -10.87
CA THR A 647 5.04 -5.94 -10.41
C THR A 647 3.75 -6.74 -10.39
N ASP A 648 2.94 -6.51 -9.38
CA ASP A 648 1.60 -7.08 -9.25
C ASP A 648 0.52 -6.27 -9.99
N SER A 649 0.93 -5.22 -10.70
CA SER A 649 0.04 -4.38 -11.50
C SER A 649 0.25 -4.61 -12.99
N THR A 650 -0.82 -4.80 -13.73
CA THR A 650 -0.81 -4.96 -15.18
C THR A 650 -0.78 -3.65 -15.93
N ARG A 651 -1.12 -2.56 -15.25
CA ARG A 651 -1.06 -1.19 -15.76
C ARG A 651 -0.40 -0.30 -14.72
N ILE A 652 0.75 0.28 -15.09
CA ILE A 652 1.56 1.08 -14.19
C ILE A 652 2.45 2.02 -15.00
N LEU A 653 2.89 3.11 -14.43
CA LEU A 653 3.94 3.94 -14.98
C LEU A 653 5.31 3.40 -14.59
N GLY A 654 6.24 3.42 -15.50
CA GLY A 654 7.57 2.82 -15.31
C GLY A 654 7.64 1.36 -15.77
N TYR A 655 8.66 0.65 -15.31
CA TYR A 655 9.00 -0.73 -15.70
C TYR A 655 8.92 -0.94 -17.22
N THR A 656 9.54 -0.04 -17.97
CA THR A 656 9.41 0.03 -19.43
C THR A 656 9.85 -1.23 -20.14
N PHE A 657 10.72 -2.02 -19.52
CA PHE A 657 11.16 -3.31 -20.06
C PHE A 657 10.07 -4.38 -20.06
N LEU A 658 9.00 -4.20 -19.30
CA LEU A 658 7.84 -5.10 -19.29
C LEU A 658 6.82 -4.78 -20.39
N HIS A 659 7.01 -3.69 -21.12
CA HIS A 659 6.14 -3.37 -22.24
C HIS A 659 6.28 -4.43 -23.36
N PRO A 660 5.20 -4.88 -23.98
CA PRO A 660 3.82 -4.42 -23.86
C PRO A 660 2.95 -5.28 -22.91
N SER A 661 3.54 -6.16 -22.12
CA SER A 661 2.79 -6.98 -21.14
C SER A 661 2.19 -6.10 -20.05
N VAL A 662 2.96 -5.14 -19.57
CA VAL A 662 2.53 -4.08 -18.66
C VAL A 662 2.51 -2.77 -19.42
N VAL A 663 1.43 -2.01 -19.30
CA VAL A 663 1.20 -0.80 -20.09
C VAL A 663 0.90 0.41 -19.19
N PRO A 664 1.28 1.63 -19.62
CA PRO A 664 0.98 2.85 -18.88
C PRO A 664 -0.40 3.42 -19.20
N ARG A 665 -1.23 2.74 -19.98
CA ARG A 665 -2.53 3.22 -20.39
C ARG A 665 -3.50 3.26 -19.22
N PRO A 666 -4.00 4.46 -18.83
CA PRO A 666 -4.91 4.58 -17.70
C PRO A 666 -6.33 4.11 -18.05
N HIS A 667 -7.07 3.78 -17.00
CA HIS A 667 -8.53 3.82 -17.03
C HIS A 667 -8.95 5.27 -16.91
N VAL A 668 -9.83 5.74 -17.78
CA VAL A 668 -10.32 7.11 -17.79
C VAL A 668 -11.83 7.11 -17.65
N GLN A 669 -12.35 7.92 -16.76
CA GLN A 669 -13.79 8.13 -16.57
C GLN A 669 -14.07 9.60 -16.35
N SER A 670 -15.01 10.15 -17.14
CA SER A 670 -15.49 11.52 -17.04
C SER A 670 -16.93 11.54 -16.60
N ILE A 671 -17.27 12.45 -15.70
CA ILE A 671 -18.64 12.65 -15.22
C ILE A 671 -18.91 14.15 -15.06
N THR A 672 -20.15 14.53 -15.30
CA THR A 672 -20.62 15.87 -14.98
C THR A 672 -20.95 15.95 -13.50
N LEU A 673 -20.39 16.94 -12.81
CA LEU A 673 -20.68 17.18 -11.40
C LEU A 673 -22.10 17.77 -11.23
N THR A 674 -22.74 17.35 -10.18
CA THR A 674 -24.11 17.76 -9.79
C THR A 674 -24.11 18.31 -8.37
N PRO A 675 -25.15 19.05 -7.95
CA PRO A 675 -25.27 19.47 -6.54
C PRO A 675 -25.31 18.34 -5.52
N GLN A 676 -25.53 17.10 -5.98
CA GLN A 676 -25.53 15.91 -5.13
C GLN A 676 -24.13 15.35 -4.86
N ASP A 677 -23.14 15.89 -5.54
CA ASP A 677 -21.74 15.51 -5.35
C ASP A 677 -21.13 16.31 -4.21
N GLU A 678 -20.81 15.64 -3.12
CA GLU A 678 -20.38 16.27 -1.88
C GLU A 678 -18.87 16.49 -1.85
N PHE A 679 -18.12 15.49 -2.24
CA PHE A 679 -16.66 15.48 -2.28
C PHE A 679 -16.14 14.28 -3.06
N PHE A 680 -14.85 14.29 -3.39
CA PHE A 680 -14.16 13.10 -3.86
C PHE A 680 -12.83 12.89 -3.14
N ILE A 681 -12.38 11.65 -3.11
CA ILE A 681 -11.19 11.19 -2.40
C ILE A 681 -10.25 10.54 -3.39
N LEU A 682 -9.00 10.99 -3.45
CA LEU A 682 -7.91 10.27 -4.10
C LEU A 682 -7.06 9.62 -3.01
N GLY A 683 -6.70 8.36 -3.21
CA GLY A 683 -5.89 7.65 -2.24
C GLY A 683 -4.88 6.71 -2.90
N SER A 684 -3.76 6.51 -2.21
CA SER A 684 -2.77 5.49 -2.54
C SER A 684 -3.25 4.10 -2.18
N LYS A 685 -2.51 3.09 -2.59
CA LYS A 685 -2.80 1.67 -2.28
C LYS A 685 -3.07 1.45 -0.79
N GLY A 686 -2.17 1.95 0.07
CA GLY A 686 -2.28 1.72 1.51
C GLY A 686 -3.59 2.23 2.12
N LEU A 687 -4.16 3.31 1.60
CA LEU A 687 -5.46 3.80 2.02
C LEU A 687 -6.57 2.80 1.68
N TRP A 688 -6.63 2.37 0.44
CA TRP A 688 -7.73 1.53 -0.07
C TRP A 688 -7.62 0.06 0.35
N ASP A 689 -6.44 -0.39 0.71
CA ASP A 689 -6.25 -1.71 1.33
C ASP A 689 -6.79 -1.75 2.77
N SER A 690 -6.80 -0.62 3.45
CA SER A 690 -7.17 -0.51 4.87
C SER A 690 -8.60 -0.04 5.12
N LEU A 691 -9.15 0.74 4.20
CA LEU A 691 -10.50 1.31 4.29
C LEU A 691 -11.34 0.88 3.09
N SER A 692 -12.57 0.46 3.33
CA SER A 692 -13.55 0.33 2.26
C SER A 692 -13.97 1.71 1.75
N MET A 693 -14.52 1.76 0.54
CA MET A 693 -15.01 3.01 -0.03
C MET A 693 -16.15 3.62 0.79
N ASP A 694 -17.02 2.78 1.34
CA ASP A 694 -18.10 3.21 2.22
C ASP A 694 -17.59 3.82 3.52
N GLU A 695 -16.62 3.18 4.15
CA GLU A 695 -15.97 3.70 5.37
C GLU A 695 -15.25 5.02 5.11
N ALA A 696 -14.55 5.12 3.99
CA ALA A 696 -13.83 6.35 3.63
C ALA A 696 -14.81 7.51 3.41
N VAL A 697 -15.91 7.28 2.70
CA VAL A 697 -16.96 8.27 2.48
C VAL A 697 -17.62 8.67 3.79
N GLU A 698 -17.97 7.73 4.65
CA GLU A 698 -18.55 8.02 5.96
C GLU A 698 -17.60 8.82 6.86
N ALA A 699 -16.32 8.45 6.85
CA ALA A 699 -15.28 9.14 7.61
C ALA A 699 -15.14 10.62 7.22
N VAL A 700 -15.14 10.91 5.92
CA VAL A 700 -14.98 12.26 5.38
C VAL A 700 -16.24 13.10 5.53
N ARG A 701 -17.40 12.51 5.33
CA ARG A 701 -18.68 13.23 5.33
C ARG A 701 -18.96 14.00 6.60
N ASN A 702 -18.44 13.50 7.72
CA ASN A 702 -18.62 14.13 9.04
C ASN A 702 -17.54 15.17 9.37
N VAL A 703 -16.63 15.46 8.46
CA VAL A 703 -15.52 16.40 8.67
C VAL A 703 -15.66 17.57 7.69
N PRO A 704 -15.83 18.80 8.16
CA PRO A 704 -16.08 19.94 7.27
C PRO A 704 -14.85 20.44 6.54
N ASP A 705 -13.67 20.16 7.09
CA ASP A 705 -12.41 20.60 6.52
C ASP A 705 -11.73 19.47 5.73
N ALA A 706 -11.37 19.78 4.50
CA ALA A 706 -10.74 18.83 3.61
C ALA A 706 -9.39 18.32 4.12
N LEU A 707 -8.58 19.18 4.73
CA LEU A 707 -7.29 18.77 5.31
C LEU A 707 -7.51 17.81 6.48
N ALA A 708 -8.40 18.15 7.40
CA ALA A 708 -8.71 17.29 8.53
C ALA A 708 -9.32 15.96 8.07
N ALA A 709 -10.12 15.97 7.02
CA ALA A 709 -10.66 14.75 6.41
C ALA A 709 -9.55 13.85 5.84
N ALA A 710 -8.61 14.42 5.11
CA ALA A 710 -7.46 13.68 4.60
C ALA A 710 -6.60 13.10 5.73
N LYS A 711 -6.34 13.89 6.77
CA LYS A 711 -5.64 13.43 7.98
C LYS A 711 -6.38 12.30 8.69
N LYS A 712 -7.70 12.40 8.80
CA LYS A 712 -8.54 11.34 9.37
C LYS A 712 -8.39 10.02 8.60
N LEU A 713 -8.46 10.07 7.29
CA LEU A 713 -8.30 8.87 6.45
C LEU A 713 -6.95 8.19 6.68
N CYS A 714 -5.87 8.95 6.72
CA CYS A 714 -4.54 8.39 6.99
C CYS A 714 -4.41 7.80 8.40
N THR A 715 -4.93 8.49 9.40
CA THR A 715 -4.91 8.00 10.78
C THR A 715 -5.70 6.70 10.93
N LEU A 716 -6.89 6.62 10.35
CA LEU A 716 -7.68 5.40 10.36
C LEU A 716 -6.94 4.25 9.67
N ALA A 717 -6.38 4.49 8.49
CA ALA A 717 -5.63 3.47 7.77
C ALA A 717 -4.43 2.93 8.57
N GLN A 718 -3.69 3.81 9.22
CA GLN A 718 -2.56 3.40 10.07
C GLN A 718 -3.01 2.59 11.29
N SER A 719 -4.08 2.99 11.94
CA SER A 719 -4.63 2.25 13.10
C SER A 719 -5.24 0.91 12.71
N TYR A 720 -5.69 0.77 11.47
CA TYR A 720 -6.25 -0.47 10.93
C TYR A 720 -5.19 -1.43 10.39
N GLY A 721 -3.92 -1.08 10.50
CA GLY A 721 -2.81 -1.97 10.20
C GLY A 721 -2.02 -1.65 8.93
N CYS A 722 -2.23 -0.51 8.28
CA CYS A 722 -1.43 -0.12 7.14
C CYS A 722 0.00 0.24 7.56
N ASN A 723 0.95 -0.43 6.95
CA ASN A 723 2.38 -0.23 7.17
C ASN A 723 3.06 0.52 6.02
N ASP A 724 2.37 0.68 4.91
CA ASP A 724 2.87 1.39 3.73
C ASP A 724 2.78 2.90 3.90
N SER A 725 3.50 3.63 3.07
CA SER A 725 3.27 5.06 2.92
C SER A 725 1.86 5.32 2.42
N ILE A 726 1.20 6.33 2.95
CA ILE A 726 -0.18 6.67 2.61
C ILE A 726 -0.22 8.10 2.12
N SER A 727 -0.94 8.33 1.03
CA SER A 727 -1.35 9.65 0.59
C SER A 727 -2.86 9.69 0.37
N ALA A 728 -3.47 10.74 0.86
CA ALA A 728 -4.89 11.01 0.65
C ALA A 728 -5.09 12.48 0.25
N VAL A 729 -5.90 12.69 -0.76
CA VAL A 729 -6.39 14.01 -1.18
C VAL A 729 -7.90 14.00 -1.07
N VAL A 730 -8.46 14.96 -0.36
CA VAL A 730 -9.90 15.17 -0.26
C VAL A 730 -10.24 16.48 -0.91
N VAL A 731 -11.19 16.47 -1.83
CA VAL A 731 -11.70 17.65 -2.51
C VAL A 731 -13.18 17.78 -2.23
N GLN A 732 -13.55 18.77 -1.46
CA GLN A 732 -14.94 19.11 -1.16
C GLN A 732 -15.53 19.91 -2.31
N LEU A 733 -16.77 19.65 -2.65
CA LEU A 733 -17.48 20.26 -3.76
C LEU A 733 -18.67 21.08 -3.26
N ASN A 734 -18.91 22.20 -3.90
CA ASN A 734 -20.07 23.05 -3.67
C ASN A 734 -20.67 23.48 -5.02
N VAL A 735 -21.26 22.51 -5.71
CA VAL A 735 -21.93 22.75 -6.98
C VAL A 735 -23.39 23.12 -6.71
N THR A 736 -23.82 24.32 -7.10
CA THR A 736 -25.19 24.79 -6.88
C THR A 736 -25.98 24.73 -8.19
N GLU A 737 -27.27 24.51 -8.10
CA GLU A 737 -28.17 24.53 -9.27
C GLU A 737 -28.24 25.93 -9.94
N ASP A 738 -28.03 26.96 -9.16
CA ASP A 738 -27.97 28.35 -9.60
C ASP A 738 -26.62 28.80 -10.13
N SER A 739 -25.73 27.87 -10.40
CA SER A 739 -24.43 28.16 -11.03
C SER A 739 -24.64 28.56 -12.50
N PHE A 740 -25.59 29.43 -12.74
CA PHE A 740 -25.58 30.22 -13.97
C PHE A 740 -24.25 30.90 -14.05
N CYS A 741 -23.47 30.52 -15.01
CA CYS A 741 -22.24 31.22 -15.30
C CYS A 741 -22.60 32.69 -15.51
N CYS A 742 -22.22 33.52 -14.56
CA CYS A 742 -22.46 34.97 -14.66
C CYS A 742 -21.90 35.57 -15.93
N CYS A 743 -21.12 34.82 -16.68
CA CYS A 743 -20.55 35.16 -17.94
C CYS A 743 -21.62 35.39 -19.04
N GLU A 744 -22.72 34.68 -19.03
CA GLU A 744 -23.75 34.78 -20.05
C GLU A 744 -24.63 36.01 -19.89
N LEU A 745 -24.74 36.54 -18.68
CA LEU A 745 -25.66 37.64 -18.40
C LEU A 745 -25.07 39.01 -18.64
N ASN A 746 -23.73 39.20 -18.63
CA ASN A 746 -23.14 40.54 -18.71
C ASN A 746 -21.87 40.66 -19.56
N GLY A 747 -21.43 39.65 -20.27
CA GLY A 747 -20.14 39.69 -20.97
C GLY A 747 -18.92 39.82 -20.04
N VAL A 748 -19.12 39.65 -18.74
CA VAL A 748 -18.06 39.67 -17.76
C VAL A 748 -17.42 38.27 -17.73
N PRO A 749 -16.11 38.17 -17.68
CA PRO A 749 -15.46 36.89 -17.55
C PRO A 749 -15.95 36.17 -16.28
N PRO A 750 -16.14 34.86 -16.32
CA PRO A 750 -16.58 34.12 -15.16
C PRO A 750 -15.61 34.32 -14.00
N PRO A 751 -16.12 34.42 -12.80
CA PRO A 751 -15.28 34.56 -11.63
C PRO A 751 -14.35 33.37 -11.53
N SER A 752 -13.10 33.64 -11.28
CA SER A 752 -12.12 32.60 -10.99
C SER A 752 -12.60 31.76 -9.80
N PRO A 753 -12.42 30.45 -9.86
CA PRO A 753 -12.63 29.63 -8.66
C PRO A 753 -11.82 30.25 -7.52
N GLY A 754 -12.48 30.51 -6.44
CA GLY A 754 -11.84 31.17 -5.31
C GLY A 754 -10.66 30.35 -4.82
N ILE A 755 -9.60 31.02 -4.44
CA ILE A 755 -8.52 30.38 -3.72
C ILE A 755 -9.06 30.09 -2.32
N PHE A 756 -9.15 28.84 -1.99
CA PHE A 756 -9.55 28.48 -0.64
C PHE A 756 -8.39 28.77 0.32
N PRO A 757 -8.69 29.33 1.48
CA PRO A 757 -7.69 29.35 2.53
C PRO A 757 -7.30 27.92 2.84
N GLN A 758 -6.02 27.66 2.85
CA GLN A 758 -5.49 26.32 3.09
C GLN A 758 -5.78 25.82 4.50
N SER A 759 -6.00 26.70 5.41
CA SER A 759 -6.44 26.37 6.74
C SER A 759 -7.94 26.56 6.84
N VAL A 760 -8.68 25.55 6.55
CA VAL A 760 -10.10 25.57 6.86
C VAL A 760 -10.25 25.26 8.33
N ASN A 761 -10.94 26.11 9.02
CA ASN A 761 -11.14 26.02 10.44
C ASN A 761 -12.10 24.91 10.82
N VAL A 762 -11.65 23.71 10.77
CA VAL A 762 -12.41 22.55 11.25
C VAL A 762 -12.85 22.72 12.68
N VAL A 763 -12.04 23.38 13.44
CA VAL A 763 -12.27 23.61 14.87
C VAL A 763 -13.49 24.48 15.15
N ILE A 764 -13.98 25.22 14.16
CA ILE A 764 -15.18 26.04 14.33
C ILE A 764 -16.41 25.23 14.74
N LYS A 765 -16.44 23.95 14.38
CA LYS A 765 -17.52 23.07 14.82
C LYS A 765 -17.58 22.81 16.31
N ASP A 766 -16.43 22.79 16.94
CA ASP A 766 -16.33 22.50 18.35
C ASP A 766 -16.28 23.77 19.21
N ARG A 767 -16.35 24.95 18.59
CA ARG A 767 -16.56 26.17 19.36
C ARG A 767 -17.95 26.12 19.97
N PRO A 768 -18.04 26.20 21.26
CA PRO A 768 -19.34 26.28 21.89
C PRO A 768 -20.08 27.49 21.32
N THR A 769 -21.16 27.21 20.68
CA THR A 769 -22.15 28.20 20.27
C THR A 769 -22.75 28.98 21.45
N ASP A 770 -22.29 28.65 22.61
CA ASP A 770 -22.72 29.27 23.89
C ASP A 770 -22.43 30.76 23.95
N ALA A 771 -21.55 31.29 23.11
CA ALA A 771 -21.29 32.73 23.05
C ALA A 771 -22.38 33.54 22.32
N LEU A 772 -23.31 32.88 21.64
CA LEU A 772 -24.31 33.56 20.81
C LEU A 772 -25.77 33.37 21.26
N GLY A 773 -26.00 32.82 22.44
CA GLY A 773 -27.33 32.87 23.07
C GLY A 773 -28.49 32.27 22.27
N MET A 774 -28.22 31.25 21.47
CA MET A 774 -29.28 30.57 20.75
C MET A 774 -29.97 29.52 21.63
N PRO A 775 -31.28 29.45 21.63
CA PRO A 775 -31.99 28.46 22.43
C PRO A 775 -31.74 27.05 21.86
N SER A 776 -31.37 26.18 22.74
CA SER A 776 -31.25 24.77 22.48
C SER A 776 -32.56 24.18 21.99
N SER A 777 -32.65 23.89 20.70
CA SER A 777 -33.74 23.13 20.15
C SER A 777 -33.23 21.80 19.60
N SER A 778 -33.89 20.79 20.10
CA SER A 778 -33.89 19.37 19.76
C SER A 778 -32.92 18.83 18.73
N SER A 779 -32.38 17.71 19.08
CA SER A 779 -31.34 16.86 18.49
C SER A 779 -31.48 16.44 17.02
N GLY A 780 -32.32 17.04 16.25
CA GLY A 780 -32.52 16.71 14.84
C GLY A 780 -31.90 17.69 13.85
N MET A 781 -31.40 18.82 14.34
CA MET A 781 -30.98 19.93 13.46
C MET A 781 -29.48 20.18 13.36
N ALA A 782 -28.69 19.35 13.98
CA ALA A 782 -27.23 19.57 14.01
C ALA A 782 -26.55 19.44 12.65
N SER A 783 -27.12 18.66 11.75
CA SER A 783 -26.57 18.47 10.40
C SER A 783 -26.96 19.60 9.44
N GLU A 784 -28.17 20.15 9.60
CA GLU A 784 -28.64 21.28 8.78
C GLU A 784 -27.94 22.59 9.17
N ILE A 785 -27.74 22.79 10.48
CA ILE A 785 -27.05 23.98 10.98
C ILE A 785 -25.60 24.07 10.49
N SER A 786 -24.95 22.93 10.32
CA SER A 786 -23.54 22.92 9.85
C SER A 786 -23.42 23.26 8.36
N SER A 787 -24.40 22.94 7.56
CA SER A 787 -24.38 23.29 6.14
C SER A 787 -24.77 24.76 5.90
N GLU A 788 -25.68 25.28 6.69
CA GLU A 788 -26.10 26.70 6.60
C GLU A 788 -25.03 27.68 7.12
N ILE A 789 -24.32 27.30 8.19
CA ILE A 789 -23.24 28.14 8.73
C ILE A 789 -22.06 28.21 7.75
N SER A 790 -21.71 27.12 7.09
CA SER A 790 -20.61 27.13 6.11
C SER A 790 -20.94 28.02 4.90
N THR A 791 -22.17 27.98 4.45
CA THR A 791 -22.59 28.82 3.30
C THR A 791 -22.76 30.29 3.63
N SER A 792 -23.24 30.60 4.82
CA SER A 792 -23.41 31.98 5.21
C SER A 792 -22.09 32.70 5.54
N GLU A 793 -21.15 32.02 6.13
CA GLU A 793 -19.84 32.59 6.37
C GLU A 793 -19.05 32.82 5.10
N MET A 794 -19.11 31.89 4.14
CA MET A 794 -18.47 32.10 2.85
C MET A 794 -19.08 33.28 2.07
N SER A 795 -20.37 33.46 2.14
CA SER A 795 -21.02 34.58 1.46
C SER A 795 -20.72 35.93 2.10
N SER A 796 -20.49 36.01 3.39
CA SER A 796 -20.16 37.24 4.10
C SER A 796 -18.69 37.67 3.89
N GLU A 797 -17.78 36.77 3.80
CA GLU A 797 -16.38 37.10 3.53
C GLU A 797 -16.18 37.58 2.10
N VAL A 798 -16.88 36.98 1.18
CA VAL A 798 -16.85 37.35 -0.22
C VAL A 798 -17.41 38.77 -0.46
N GLY A 799 -18.34 39.17 0.35
CA GLY A 799 -18.90 40.49 0.26
C GLY A 799 -18.01 41.62 0.81
N SER A 800 -17.08 41.30 1.66
CA SER A 800 -16.20 42.27 2.30
C SER A 800 -14.89 42.53 1.57
N THR A 801 -14.53 41.67 0.66
CA THR A 801 -13.24 41.69 -0.06
C THR A 801 -13.31 42.19 -1.48
N ALA A 802 -14.45 42.70 -1.88
CA ALA A 802 -14.58 43.48 -3.10
C ALA A 802 -13.86 44.82 -2.92
N SER A 803 -12.63 44.77 -2.61
CA SER A 803 -11.75 45.92 -2.62
C SER A 803 -11.09 46.04 -3.99
N ASP A 804 -10.84 47.25 -4.29
CA ASP A 804 -10.48 47.80 -5.58
C ASP A 804 -9.15 47.37 -6.19
N GLU A 805 -8.56 46.30 -5.75
CA GLU A 805 -7.39 45.85 -6.43
C GLU A 805 -7.75 45.11 -7.72
N PRO A 806 -7.26 45.59 -8.83
CA PRO A 806 -7.45 44.92 -10.05
C PRO A 806 -6.78 43.56 -10.00
N PRO A 807 -7.39 42.56 -10.49
CA PRO A 807 -6.88 41.23 -10.54
C PRO A 807 -5.58 41.04 -11.35
N GLN A 808 -4.98 42.15 -11.69
CA GLN A 808 -3.77 42.15 -12.50
C GLN A 808 -2.59 41.43 -11.92
N VAL A 809 -2.49 41.51 -10.63
CA VAL A 809 -1.34 40.91 -9.95
C VAL A 809 -1.38 39.41 -10.01
N ALA A 810 -2.56 38.86 -10.02
CA ALA A 810 -2.70 37.41 -10.09
C ALA A 810 -2.39 36.84 -11.45
N MET A 811 -2.38 37.64 -12.47
CA MET A 811 -2.24 37.08 -13.80
C MET A 811 -0.82 36.92 -14.26
N ASN A 812 0.02 37.69 -13.71
CA ASN A 812 1.34 37.72 -14.29
C ASN A 812 2.22 36.64 -13.83
N GLU A 813 1.94 36.28 -12.65
CA GLU A 813 2.71 35.24 -12.08
C GLU A 813 2.29 33.91 -12.47
N ASN A 814 1.14 33.94 -12.93
CA ASN A 814 0.50 32.73 -13.19
C ASN A 814 0.55 32.27 -14.55
N SER A 815 1.10 33.15 -15.24
CA SER A 815 1.48 32.62 -16.45
C SER A 815 2.07 31.27 -16.19
N PRO A 816 1.76 30.58 -16.92
CA PRO A 816 1.80 29.25 -17.28
C PRO A 816 2.47 28.44 -16.27
N ALA A 817 1.88 29.01 -15.29
CA ALA A 817 1.96 28.18 -14.29
C ALA A 817 2.54 26.90 -14.39
N TYR A 818 3.41 26.84 -13.87
CA TYR A 818 4.00 25.64 -13.52
C TYR A 818 3.27 25.16 -12.27
N PRO A 819 2.31 24.25 -12.38
CA PRO A 819 1.67 23.66 -11.22
C PRO A 819 2.67 23.01 -10.30
N GLY A 820 3.83 22.59 -10.83
CA GLY A 820 4.96 22.20 -10.02
C GLY A 820 5.49 23.32 -9.14
N GLU A 821 5.55 24.53 -9.65
CA GLU A 821 5.94 25.68 -8.85
C GLU A 821 4.89 26.05 -7.81
N GLN A 822 3.63 25.98 -8.16
CA GLN A 822 2.56 26.22 -7.19
C GLN A 822 2.60 25.23 -6.04
N ARG A 823 2.95 24.00 -6.35
CA ARG A 823 3.12 23.01 -5.33
C ARG A 823 4.34 23.24 -4.47
N CYS A 824 5.43 23.69 -5.08
CA CYS A 824 6.56 24.20 -4.31
C CYS A 824 6.17 25.37 -3.42
N MET A 825 5.17 26.15 -3.81
CA MET A 825 4.64 27.22 -3.01
C MET A 825 3.77 26.76 -1.84
N LEU A 826 3.12 25.63 -1.94
CA LEU A 826 2.34 25.05 -0.85
C LEU A 826 3.23 24.59 0.33
N HIS A 827 4.42 24.13 0.02
CA HIS A 827 5.40 23.68 1.01
C HIS A 827 6.83 24.09 0.62
N PRO A 828 7.10 25.40 0.53
CA PRO A 828 8.35 25.85 -0.05
C PRO A 828 9.57 25.35 0.71
N VAL A 829 9.45 25.23 2.01
CA VAL A 829 10.51 24.74 2.87
C VAL A 829 10.72 23.24 2.75
N CYS A 830 9.63 22.52 2.76
CA CYS A 830 9.66 21.07 2.65
C CYS A 830 10.19 20.62 1.28
N LEU A 831 9.72 21.29 0.23
CA LEU A 831 10.10 20.93 -1.13
C LEU A 831 11.53 21.32 -1.49
N SER A 832 12.02 22.48 -1.02
CA SER A 832 13.39 22.85 -1.32
C SER A 832 14.40 21.86 -0.77
N ASN A 833 14.18 21.37 0.43
CA ASN A 833 15.09 20.43 1.06
C ASN A 833 14.97 19.01 0.51
N SER A 834 13.76 18.54 0.26
CA SER A 834 13.59 17.25 -0.37
C SER A 834 14.00 17.26 -1.83
N PHE A 835 13.78 18.37 -2.53
CA PHE A 835 14.22 18.53 -3.91
C PHE A 835 15.74 18.42 -4.07
N GLN A 836 16.50 19.14 -3.28
CA GLN A 836 17.94 19.07 -3.34
C GLN A 836 18.49 17.68 -3.00
N ARG A 837 17.90 17.03 -2.02
CA ARG A 837 18.32 15.68 -1.64
C ARG A 837 17.92 14.63 -2.68
N GLN A 838 16.76 14.78 -3.29
CA GLN A 838 16.30 13.83 -4.29
C GLN A 838 16.94 14.05 -5.65
N LEU A 839 17.24 15.26 -6.03
CA LEU A 839 18.04 15.52 -7.24
C LEU A 839 19.46 14.94 -7.12
N SER A 840 20.05 15.06 -5.95
CA SER A 840 21.34 14.41 -5.70
C SER A 840 21.24 12.88 -5.71
N SER A 841 20.09 12.32 -5.33
CA SER A 841 19.87 10.88 -5.38
C SER A 841 19.47 10.37 -6.75
N ALA A 842 18.81 11.19 -7.56
CA ALA A 842 18.45 10.81 -8.94
C ALA A 842 19.68 10.68 -9.86
N THR A 843 20.74 11.39 -9.53
CA THR A 843 21.99 11.27 -10.26
C THR A 843 22.86 10.12 -9.78
N PHE A 844 22.60 9.59 -8.60
CA PHE A 844 23.40 8.53 -8.01
C PHE A 844 22.51 7.47 -7.37
N SER A 845 22.40 6.33 -8.01
CA SER A 845 21.78 5.15 -7.43
C SER A 845 22.46 4.66 -6.13
N SER A 846 23.66 5.15 -5.87
CA SER A 846 24.41 4.91 -4.64
C SER A 846 24.04 5.85 -3.49
N ALA A 847 23.34 6.95 -3.76
CA ALA A 847 23.00 7.90 -2.71
C ALA A 847 21.88 7.42 -1.76
N PHE A 848 21.20 6.35 -2.09
CA PHE A 848 20.28 5.72 -1.14
C PHE A 848 21.02 5.05 0.03
N SER A 849 22.28 4.69 -0.16
CA SER A 849 23.10 4.13 0.92
C SER A 849 23.74 5.19 1.81
N ASP A 850 23.90 6.41 1.29
CA ASP A 850 24.63 7.46 2.04
C ASP A 850 23.76 8.24 3.04
N ASN A 851 22.46 8.04 3.03
CA ASN A 851 21.60 8.71 4.00
C ASN A 851 21.62 8.08 5.40
N GLY A 852 22.50 7.15 5.66
CA GLY A 852 22.89 6.70 7.02
C GLY A 852 21.76 6.24 7.94
N LEU A 853 20.55 6.20 7.45
CA LEU A 853 19.38 5.98 8.28
C LEU A 853 18.82 4.56 8.18
N ASP A 854 19.24 3.79 7.20
CA ASP A 854 18.51 2.58 6.88
C ASP A 854 19.36 1.38 6.44
N SER A 855 20.66 1.43 6.61
CA SER A 855 21.50 0.27 6.31
C SER A 855 21.20 -0.95 7.20
N ASP A 856 20.62 -0.70 8.36
CA ASP A 856 20.28 -1.77 9.29
C ASP A 856 18.89 -2.37 9.07
N ASP A 857 18.04 -1.68 8.31
CA ASP A 857 16.67 -2.12 8.02
C ASP A 857 16.52 -2.80 6.66
N GLU A 858 17.57 -2.78 5.86
CA GLU A 858 17.61 -3.44 4.57
C GLU A 858 18.16 -4.86 4.61
N GLU A 859 18.16 -5.51 5.73
CA GLU A 859 18.22 -6.94 5.65
C GLU A 859 17.04 -7.38 4.79
N PRO A 860 17.32 -7.99 3.64
CA PRO A 860 16.26 -8.54 2.84
C PRO A 860 15.47 -9.44 3.77
N ILE A 861 14.19 -9.39 3.68
CA ILE A 861 13.33 -10.35 4.32
C ILE A 861 13.65 -11.68 3.67
N GLU A 862 14.84 -12.18 3.97
CA GLU A 862 15.29 -13.47 3.50
C GLU A 862 14.31 -14.52 3.99
N GLY A 863 13.70 -15.18 3.10
CA GLY A 863 12.69 -16.16 3.41
C GLY A 863 11.28 -15.81 2.94
N VAL A 864 10.97 -14.55 2.78
CA VAL A 864 9.66 -14.13 2.27
C VAL A 864 9.53 -14.43 0.80
N PHE A 865 10.55 -14.12 0.04
CA PHE A 865 10.51 -14.31 -1.41
C PHE A 865 10.95 -15.68 -1.86
N THR A 866 11.53 -16.45 -0.96
CA THR A 866 12.10 -17.72 -1.32
C THR A 866 11.18 -18.90 -1.08
N ASN A 867 10.07 -18.73 -0.37
CA ASN A 867 9.35 -19.90 0.12
C ASN A 867 7.97 -20.17 -0.49
N GLY A 868 7.51 -19.38 -1.40
CA GLY A 868 6.18 -19.62 -1.98
C GLY A 868 5.01 -19.53 -0.98
N SER A 869 5.27 -19.34 0.30
CA SER A 869 4.25 -19.27 1.35
C SER A 869 4.04 -17.83 1.81
N ARG A 870 3.64 -17.04 0.91
CA ARG A 870 3.49 -15.61 1.08
C ARG A 870 2.40 -15.14 1.95
N VAL A 871 1.43 -15.97 2.14
CA VAL A 871 0.30 -15.67 2.98
C VAL A 871 0.73 -15.45 4.43
N GLU A 872 1.79 -16.08 4.88
CA GLU A 872 2.36 -15.78 6.20
C GLU A 872 2.77 -14.32 6.35
N VAL A 873 3.30 -13.74 5.28
CA VAL A 873 3.74 -12.35 5.29
C VAL A 873 2.58 -11.39 5.23
N GLU A 874 1.58 -11.72 4.44
CA GLU A 874 0.37 -10.90 4.35
C GLU A 874 -0.38 -10.88 5.67
N VAL A 875 -0.44 -12.01 6.36
CA VAL A 875 -1.04 -12.10 7.69
C VAL A 875 -0.22 -11.32 8.73
N ASP A 876 1.09 -11.36 8.63
CA ASP A 876 1.95 -10.64 9.53
C ASP A 876 1.93 -9.13 9.32
N ILE A 877 1.65 -8.66 8.12
CA ILE A 877 1.46 -7.23 7.84
C ILE A 877 0.29 -6.65 8.64
N HIS A 878 -0.75 -7.43 8.85
CA HIS A 878 -1.88 -6.99 9.66
C HIS A 878 -1.62 -7.03 11.19
N CYS A 879 -0.59 -7.70 11.60
CA CYS A 879 -0.39 -8.00 13.00
C CYS A 879 0.49 -7.05 13.76
N SER A 880 1.43 -6.37 13.17
CA SER A 880 2.25 -5.43 13.91
C SER A 880 3.27 -4.73 13.02
N ARG A 881 3.48 -3.51 13.33
CA ARG A 881 4.52 -2.68 12.74
C ARG A 881 5.92 -3.17 12.96
N ALA A 882 6.08 -3.95 13.99
CA ALA A 882 7.42 -4.09 14.40
C ALA A 882 7.65 -5.41 15.01
N LYS A 883 8.34 -6.21 14.60
CA LYS A 883 8.97 -7.12 15.55
C LYS A 883 8.57 -8.56 15.53
N GLU A 884 8.26 -9.00 14.32
CA GLU A 884 8.55 -10.39 14.04
C GLU A 884 9.95 -10.80 14.47
N LYS A 885 10.92 -9.87 14.41
CA LYS A 885 12.29 -10.11 14.93
C LYS A 885 12.32 -10.48 16.41
N GLN A 886 11.36 -10.01 17.21
CA GLN A 886 11.33 -10.36 18.62
C GLN A 886 10.64 -11.68 18.95
N LEU A 887 9.64 -12.05 18.13
CA LEU A 887 8.97 -13.34 18.29
C LEU A 887 9.82 -14.52 17.85
N LEU A 888 10.79 -14.29 16.97
CA LEU A 888 11.73 -15.31 16.50
C LEU A 888 12.99 -15.45 17.37
N GLN A 889 13.24 -14.49 18.26
CA GLN A 889 14.46 -14.48 19.10
C GLN A 889 14.33 -15.12 20.48
N VAL A 890 13.13 -15.45 20.91
CA VAL A 890 12.90 -16.00 22.25
C VAL A 890 13.50 -17.39 22.52
N PRO A 891 13.82 -18.21 21.54
CA PRO A 891 14.40 -19.52 21.84
C PRO A 891 15.92 -19.58 21.99
N VAL A 892 16.65 -18.51 21.81
CA VAL A 892 18.11 -18.60 21.69
C VAL A 892 18.86 -18.24 22.97
N GLU A 893 18.24 -17.61 23.92
CA GLU A 893 18.93 -17.17 25.13
C GLU A 893 18.94 -18.18 26.32
N ALA A 894 18.42 -19.37 26.15
CA ALA A 894 18.39 -20.35 27.21
C ALA A 894 19.54 -21.37 27.21
N SER A 895 20.60 -21.15 26.48
CA SER A 895 21.65 -22.14 26.33
C SER A 895 23.07 -21.68 26.61
N ASP A 896 23.24 -20.67 27.43
CA ASP A 896 24.60 -20.24 27.84
C ASP A 896 25.04 -20.80 29.21
N GLU A 897 24.66 -22.01 29.47
CA GLU A 897 25.45 -22.80 30.44
C GLU A 897 26.10 -23.93 29.68
N GLY A 898 27.42 -23.84 29.63
CA GLY A 898 28.30 -24.73 28.91
C GLY A 898 28.13 -26.20 29.32
N ILE A 899 27.40 -26.88 28.49
CA ILE A 899 27.47 -28.34 28.44
C ILE A 899 28.16 -28.66 27.13
N VAL A 900 29.40 -28.98 27.22
CA VAL A 900 30.14 -29.67 26.19
C VAL A 900 29.46 -31.02 25.99
N ILE A 901 28.57 -31.11 25.08
CA ILE A 901 28.07 -32.40 24.63
C ILE A 901 29.04 -32.87 23.54
N SER A 902 29.84 -33.85 23.94
CA SER A 902 30.58 -34.65 22.99
C SER A 902 29.63 -35.15 21.90
N ALA A 903 29.97 -34.90 20.67
CA ALA A 903 29.28 -35.44 19.55
C ALA A 903 29.28 -36.96 19.63
N ASN A 904 28.14 -37.50 19.92
CA ASN A 904 27.88 -38.90 19.57
C ASN A 904 27.21 -38.91 18.21
N GLU A 905 27.90 -39.55 17.33
CA GLU A 905 27.63 -39.60 15.86
C GLU A 905 26.48 -40.52 15.47
N ASP A 906 25.54 -40.86 16.27
CA ASP A 906 24.56 -41.89 15.92
C ASP A 906 23.11 -41.56 16.25
N GLU A 907 22.71 -40.30 16.02
CA GLU A 907 21.28 -40.10 15.94
C GLU A 907 20.92 -39.42 14.61
N PRO A 908 20.05 -40.04 13.80
CA PRO A 908 19.54 -39.39 12.60
C PRO A 908 18.80 -38.19 13.03
N GLY A 909 19.18 -37.05 12.46
CA GLY A 909 18.70 -35.73 12.78
C GLY A 909 17.21 -35.71 13.04
N LEU A 910 16.89 -35.27 14.18
CA LEU A 910 15.53 -35.23 14.67
C LEU A 910 14.60 -34.43 13.77
N PRO A 911 13.46 -34.98 13.54
CA PRO A 911 12.45 -34.34 12.69
C PRO A 911 11.87 -33.03 13.28
N ARG A 912 12.39 -32.55 14.39
CA ARG A 912 11.91 -31.31 14.99
C ARG A 912 12.03 -30.07 14.12
N LYS A 913 12.97 -30.07 13.18
CA LYS A 913 13.06 -28.98 12.19
C LYS A 913 12.02 -29.08 11.09
N VAL A 914 11.35 -30.19 10.98
CA VAL A 914 10.30 -30.39 9.99
C VAL A 914 8.97 -29.78 10.43
N GLU A 915 8.77 -29.66 11.73
CA GLU A 915 7.54 -29.07 12.27
C GLU A 915 7.45 -27.54 12.10
N TYR A 916 8.58 -26.87 11.99
CA TYR A 916 8.58 -25.44 11.65
C TYR A 916 8.01 -25.16 10.27
N SER A 917 7.86 -26.19 9.55
CA SER A 917 7.51 -26.06 8.16
C SER A 917 6.05 -26.26 7.86
N ALA A 918 5.20 -26.44 8.85
CA ALA A 918 3.80 -26.60 8.57
C ALA A 918 3.16 -25.34 7.96
N THR A 919 3.71 -24.20 8.25
CA THR A 919 3.19 -22.92 7.74
C THR A 919 4.06 -22.28 6.69
N GLY A 920 5.32 -22.59 6.66
CA GLY A 920 6.23 -21.95 5.72
C GLY A 920 7.21 -22.89 5.06
N THR A 921 6.93 -24.15 5.12
CA THR A 921 7.96 -25.13 4.94
C THR A 921 8.19 -25.65 3.57
N ILE A 922 7.33 -25.31 2.70
CA ILE A 922 7.54 -25.77 1.32
C ILE A 922 8.86 -25.22 0.79
N GLY A 923 9.30 -24.11 1.33
CA GLY A 923 10.55 -23.51 0.94
C GLY A 923 11.79 -23.86 1.76
N ARG A 924 11.65 -24.37 2.98
CA ARG A 924 12.83 -24.63 3.84
C ARG A 924 13.62 -25.91 3.53
N ARG A 925 13.07 -26.76 2.70
CA ARG A 925 13.82 -27.88 2.13
C ARG A 925 14.94 -27.47 1.18
N ARG A 926 15.15 -26.20 1.01
CA ARG A 926 16.18 -25.61 0.16
C ARG A 926 17.60 -25.68 0.71
N GLY A 927 17.77 -26.03 1.95
CA GLY A 927 19.07 -26.01 2.59
C GLY A 927 20.07 -27.09 2.10
N ASN A 928 19.68 -27.95 1.19
CA ASN A 928 20.52 -29.06 0.75
C ASN A 928 21.14 -28.89 -0.63
N GLY A 929 21.36 -27.66 -1.06
CA GLY A 929 22.24 -27.38 -2.19
C GLY A 929 21.79 -27.85 -3.58
N SER A 930 20.74 -28.60 -3.67
CA SER A 930 20.07 -28.88 -4.93
C SER A 930 18.87 -27.98 -4.98
N VAL A 931 19.05 -26.80 -5.52
CA VAL A 931 17.93 -25.97 -5.92
C VAL A 931 17.07 -26.82 -6.81
N ALA A 932 15.92 -27.18 -6.31
CA ALA A 932 14.98 -27.92 -7.12
C ALA A 932 14.75 -27.10 -8.39
N PRO A 933 14.85 -27.70 -9.53
CA PRO A 933 14.62 -27.02 -10.79
C PRO A 933 13.30 -26.24 -10.82
N GLN A 934 12.38 -26.65 -9.99
CA GLN A 934 11.10 -25.99 -9.77
C GLN A 934 11.18 -24.56 -9.34
N GLU A 935 12.10 -24.26 -8.45
CA GLU A 935 12.29 -22.93 -7.94
C GLU A 935 12.79 -21.97 -9.00
N ARG A 936 13.53 -22.52 -9.96
CA ARG A 936 14.01 -21.71 -11.07
C ARG A 936 12.92 -21.31 -12.06
N SER A 937 11.88 -22.12 -12.19
CA SER A 937 10.78 -21.77 -13.08
C SER A 937 9.81 -20.78 -12.48
N HIS A 938 9.59 -20.88 -11.17
CA HIS A 938 8.71 -19.93 -10.49
C HIS A 938 9.30 -18.54 -10.46
N ASN A 939 10.61 -18.46 -10.38
CA ASN A 939 11.35 -17.23 -10.22
C ASN A 939 12.36 -17.06 -11.34
N LEU A 940 11.90 -17.20 -12.59
CA LEU A 940 12.78 -16.95 -13.74
C LEU A 940 13.54 -15.63 -13.64
N ILE A 941 12.90 -14.64 -13.03
CA ILE A 941 13.47 -13.33 -12.81
C ILE A 941 14.35 -13.32 -11.57
N GLU A 942 13.92 -13.97 -10.49
CA GLU A 942 14.72 -14.05 -9.27
C GLU A 942 15.98 -14.87 -9.48
N VAL A 943 15.88 -15.95 -10.23
CA VAL A 943 17.07 -16.74 -10.61
C VAL A 943 18.03 -15.91 -11.45
N ALA A 944 17.49 -15.03 -12.30
CA ALA A 944 18.31 -14.10 -13.06
C ALA A 944 18.94 -13.02 -12.15
N THR A 945 18.34 -12.73 -11.01
CA THR A 945 18.89 -11.76 -10.06
C THR A 945 19.86 -12.36 -9.05
N ASP A 946 19.73 -13.64 -8.70
CA ASP A 946 20.50 -14.27 -7.63
C ASP A 946 21.67 -15.13 -8.08
N ALA A 947 21.74 -15.47 -9.36
CA ALA A 947 22.85 -16.24 -9.88
C ALA A 947 24.03 -15.37 -10.28
N PRO A 948 25.25 -15.86 -10.22
CA PRO A 948 26.41 -15.17 -10.79
C PRO A 948 26.26 -14.87 -12.29
N LEU A 949 25.26 -15.44 -12.92
CA LEU A 949 24.83 -15.16 -14.29
C LEU A 949 24.15 -13.78 -14.46
N ARG A 950 24.06 -13.01 -13.40
CA ARG A 950 23.57 -11.61 -13.42
C ARG A 950 24.27 -10.75 -14.48
N LYS A 951 25.45 -11.16 -14.89
CA LYS A 951 26.21 -10.48 -15.95
C LYS A 951 25.68 -10.72 -17.37
N THR A 952 24.73 -11.63 -17.56
CA THR A 952 24.24 -11.97 -18.89
C THR A 952 22.88 -11.38 -19.23
N GLY A 953 22.37 -10.46 -18.44
CA GLY A 953 21.20 -9.66 -18.78
C GLY A 953 20.02 -10.47 -19.30
N GLY A 954 19.48 -11.33 -18.46
CA GLY A 954 18.17 -11.89 -18.77
C GLY A 954 17.16 -10.75 -18.94
N TYR A 955 16.38 -10.79 -19.99
CA TYR A 955 15.39 -9.75 -20.32
C TYR A 955 14.44 -9.43 -19.16
N PHE A 956 14.29 -10.36 -18.25
CA PHE A 956 13.44 -10.20 -17.07
C PHE A 956 14.22 -9.88 -15.78
N ALA A 957 15.54 -9.86 -15.84
CA ALA A 957 16.30 -9.39 -14.71
C ALA A 957 16.18 -7.88 -14.63
N ALA A 958 15.77 -7.37 -13.49
CA ALA A 958 16.12 -5.99 -13.17
C ALA A 958 17.64 -5.87 -13.34
N PRO A 959 18.14 -4.81 -13.97
CA PRO A 959 19.59 -4.67 -14.14
C PRO A 959 20.22 -4.81 -12.78
N ALA A 960 21.15 -5.73 -12.66
CA ALA A 960 21.92 -5.90 -11.43
C ALA A 960 22.48 -4.54 -11.03
N GLN A 961 22.38 -4.18 -9.78
CA GLN A 961 23.15 -3.06 -9.29
C GLN A 961 24.61 -3.30 -9.67
N PRO A 962 25.29 -2.33 -10.24
CA PRO A 962 26.69 -2.51 -10.60
C PRO A 962 27.45 -2.86 -9.33
N ASP A 963 28.27 -3.90 -9.44
CA ASP A 963 29.22 -4.26 -8.39
C ASP A 963 30.03 -3.00 -8.05
N PRO A 964 30.32 -2.71 -6.80
CA PRO A 964 31.11 -1.53 -6.42
C PRO A 964 32.50 -1.48 -7.11
N ASP A 965 32.95 -2.63 -7.60
CA ASP A 965 34.22 -2.74 -8.31
C ASP A 965 34.10 -2.61 -9.85
N ASP A 966 32.91 -2.60 -10.39
CA ASP A 966 32.68 -2.28 -11.79
C ASP A 966 32.72 -0.76 -11.96
N GLN A 967 33.90 -0.20 -12.10
CA GLN A 967 34.05 1.18 -12.60
C GLN A 967 33.42 1.22 -14.00
N PHE A 968 32.29 1.88 -14.11
CA PHE A 968 31.70 2.25 -15.39
C PHE A 968 32.71 3.18 -16.07
N ILE A 969 33.47 2.63 -16.99
CA ILE A 969 34.28 3.45 -17.91
C ILE A 969 33.27 4.05 -18.89
N ILE A 970 32.85 5.27 -18.61
CA ILE A 970 32.08 6.06 -19.56
C ILE A 970 32.97 6.25 -20.79
N PRO A 971 32.47 5.95 -22.00
CA PRO A 971 33.22 6.24 -23.20
C PRO A 971 33.62 7.72 -23.22
N PRO A 972 34.87 8.06 -23.61
CA PRO A 972 35.38 9.44 -23.56
C PRO A 972 34.47 10.46 -24.27
N GLU A 973 33.77 10.03 -25.28
CA GLU A 973 32.83 10.84 -26.07
C GLU A 973 31.56 11.25 -25.24
N LEU A 974 31.10 10.38 -24.39
CA LEU A 974 29.98 10.68 -23.49
C LEU A 974 30.42 11.52 -22.27
N GLU A 975 31.65 11.38 -21.87
CA GLU A 975 32.23 12.18 -20.78
C GLU A 975 32.41 13.66 -21.18
N GLU A 976 32.74 13.93 -22.44
CA GLU A 976 32.78 15.30 -22.97
C GLU A 976 31.38 15.90 -23.12
N GLU A 977 30.37 15.15 -23.60
CA GLU A 977 28.99 15.63 -23.69
C GLU A 977 28.42 15.96 -22.30
N VAL A 978 28.61 15.10 -21.31
CA VAL A 978 28.19 15.36 -19.92
C VAL A 978 28.87 16.58 -19.33
N LYS A 979 30.18 16.78 -19.59
CA LYS A 979 30.91 17.97 -19.15
C LYS A 979 30.38 19.24 -19.84
N GLU A 980 30.01 19.14 -21.07
CA GLU A 980 29.49 20.29 -21.83
C GLU A 980 28.07 20.68 -21.36
N ILE A 981 27.24 19.72 -21.09
CA ILE A 981 25.91 19.93 -20.49
C ILE A 981 26.02 20.53 -19.08
N MET A 982 26.93 20.03 -18.27
CA MET A 982 27.19 20.57 -16.92
C MET A 982 27.69 22.02 -16.98
N LYS A 983 28.52 22.33 -17.96
CA LYS A 983 29.02 23.68 -18.17
C LYS A 983 27.94 24.64 -18.63
N GLN A 984 27.07 24.23 -19.54
CA GLN A 984 25.93 25.03 -19.99
C GLN A 984 24.94 25.29 -18.83
N HIS A 985 24.72 24.29 -17.99
CA HIS A 985 23.85 24.46 -16.82
C HIS A 985 24.45 25.42 -15.76
N GLN A 986 25.76 25.38 -15.61
CA GLN A 986 26.46 26.28 -14.70
C GLN A 986 26.47 27.73 -15.23
N GLU A 987 26.60 27.90 -16.53
CA GLU A 987 26.52 29.21 -17.19
C GLU A 987 25.08 29.79 -17.10
N GLN A 988 24.05 28.95 -17.25
CA GLN A 988 22.67 29.39 -17.05
C GLN A 988 22.38 29.80 -15.60
N GLN A 989 22.88 29.07 -14.62
CA GLN A 989 22.76 29.47 -13.22
C GLN A 989 23.45 30.76 -12.90
N GLN A 990 24.66 31.01 -13.48
CA GLN A 990 25.39 32.27 -13.31
C GLN A 990 24.66 33.44 -13.99
N GLN A 991 24.03 33.23 -15.13
CA GLN A 991 23.23 34.25 -15.79
C GLN A 991 21.95 34.59 -14.99
N GLN A 992 21.33 33.60 -14.40
CA GLN A 992 20.17 33.83 -13.54
C GLN A 992 20.57 34.60 -12.25
N GLN A 993 21.70 34.27 -11.66
CA GLN A 993 22.21 35.00 -10.49
C GLN A 993 22.60 36.43 -10.84
N GLN A 994 23.19 36.64 -12.00
CA GLN A 994 23.51 37.99 -12.48
C GLN A 994 22.26 38.82 -12.79
N HIS A 995 21.23 38.17 -13.30
CA HIS A 995 19.93 38.84 -13.57
C HIS A 995 19.21 39.20 -12.27
N GLN A 996 19.28 38.35 -11.25
CA GLN A 996 18.75 38.65 -9.92
C GLN A 996 19.57 39.74 -9.21
N GLN A 997 20.89 39.79 -9.40
CA GLN A 997 21.73 40.88 -8.87
C GLN A 997 21.48 42.20 -9.58
N GLN A 998 21.23 42.19 -10.88
CA GLN A 998 20.85 43.39 -11.62
C GLN A 998 19.49 43.92 -11.23
N GLN A 999 18.54 43.06 -10.94
CA GLN A 999 17.24 43.49 -10.40
C GLN A 999 17.29 44.06 -8.99
N ARG A 1000 18.31 43.70 -8.20
CA ARG A 1000 18.54 44.27 -6.87
C ARG A 1000 19.33 45.57 -6.89
N GLN A 1001 19.87 45.99 -8.04
CA GLN A 1001 20.69 47.19 -8.18
C GLN A 1001 19.99 48.37 -8.86
N TYR A 1002 18.71 48.28 -9.15
CA TYR A 1002 17.96 49.45 -9.54
C TYR A 1002 17.61 50.29 -8.30
N PRO A 1003 18.19 51.49 -8.16
CA PRO A 1003 17.84 52.34 -7.04
C PRO A 1003 16.41 52.86 -7.20
N MET A 1004 15.74 53.02 -6.10
CA MET A 1004 14.40 53.62 -5.98
C MET A 1004 14.37 55.13 -6.26
N ASP A 1005 15.23 55.63 -7.14
CA ASP A 1005 15.32 57.07 -7.36
C ASP A 1005 14.43 57.63 -8.47
N HIS A 1006 13.61 56.82 -9.11
CA HIS A 1006 12.70 57.29 -10.16
C HIS A 1006 11.23 57.41 -9.76
N LEU A 1007 10.92 57.25 -8.50
CA LEU A 1007 9.54 57.42 -8.00
C LEU A 1007 9.28 58.83 -7.42
N ALA A 1008 10.25 59.73 -7.44
CA ALA A 1008 10.08 61.10 -6.93
C ALA A 1008 9.64 62.16 -7.97
N ASP A 1009 9.73 61.80 -9.27
CA ASP A 1009 9.46 62.78 -10.33
C ASP A 1009 8.04 62.75 -10.93
N TYR A 1010 7.14 61.98 -10.35
CA TYR A 1010 5.77 61.87 -10.88
C TYR A 1010 4.69 62.64 -10.11
N TYR A 1011 5.09 63.49 -9.15
CA TYR A 1011 4.11 64.26 -8.34
C TYR A 1011 4.18 65.75 -8.49
N ASP A 1012 4.85 66.32 -9.51
CA ASP A 1012 4.79 67.76 -9.77
C ASP A 1012 4.53 68.08 -11.26
N THR A 1013 3.24 68.00 -11.65
CA THR A 1013 2.69 68.85 -12.69
C THR A 1013 1.27 69.26 -12.33
N PRO A 1014 1.01 70.53 -12.17
CA PRO A 1014 -0.35 71.02 -11.89
C PRO A 1014 -1.16 71.08 -13.20
N LEU A 1015 -2.44 70.71 -13.09
CA LEU A 1015 -3.54 70.75 -14.02
C LEU A 1015 -3.76 69.48 -14.79
#